data_0e27b6cded3e073a3d50bfd371978c49
#
_entry.id   0e27b6cded3e073a3d50bfd371978c49
#
_cell.length_a   1.000
_cell.length_b   1.000
_cell.length_c   1.000
_cell.angle_alpha   90.00
_cell.angle_beta   90.00
_cell.angle_gamma   90.00
#
_symmetry.space_group_name_H-M   'P 1'
#
loop_
_entity.id
_entity.type
_entity.pdbx_description
1 polymer ?
#
loop_
_entity_poly.entity_id
_entity_poly.type
_entity_poly.pdbx_seq_one_letter_code
_entity_poly.pdbx_strand_id
1 'polypeptide(L)'
;MDVTNIKGVGPKMALSLKKMNINTTDELIHYYPYRYNYYEIKNLSKDLEESSGCISVYKAKVLKDPVVNYIKKNFNRMSFLCESNNLVFKVYIFNRAFQKNNLKVGKEIFLIGKYNVDSNTFLASDIKFVIPDNFIEPVYHVKDKITNTILKKLMGEVDFKNIEGVIPNYLEEKYEFCSESAALKKIHFPHSLEDVKIARKRLVYEELFVFMFKILSFKVQNENASKIGKNINNEEIKKFIEKLPFKLTSDQLKAIEDIINDMKSEKRMNRLVIGDVGSGKTIVAVIGILANYLAGYQSAFMAPTEVLALQHFSSIKKLLGNIMNIDILVGSMKKSEKKNVIERLANGEIDLIIGTHALIEEKVKIKNLGLVITDEQHRFGVNQRKYLQEKGKSSDCLYLSATPIPRTLALTIYGDLDVSCIKEKPAGRKEIKTKVVPLKDLKEVLKKMYAELKNGHQVFVVSPLINNDDENDEIKSVYVLQDKLNIAFNGKYNISVLHGKLPSNEKQAIMNDFKNGVINILISTTVIEVGVDVENATMMVIFNAERFGLATIHQLRGRVGRNDLECSCYLICNSDILRLKVLEESNDGFYISEKDLEMRREGDFFGTRQSGVMTFKIANIYRDKKTLLYAKNDALDFISNNLYKKYQFYLDIKNNINIID
;
A
#
# COMPACT_ATOMS: atom_id res chain seq x y z
N MET A 1 -13.77 -25.65 16.26
CA MET A 1 -15.21 -26.04 16.26
C MET A 1 -15.96 -25.13 15.31
N ASP A 2 -17.05 -25.61 14.65
CA ASP A 2 -17.92 -24.77 13.82
C ASP A 2 -18.71 -23.78 14.68
N VAL A 3 -18.98 -22.55 14.16
CA VAL A 3 -19.73 -21.51 14.89
C VAL A 3 -21.16 -21.94 15.24
N THR A 4 -21.74 -22.91 14.53
CA THR A 4 -23.08 -23.45 14.84
C THR A 4 -23.15 -24.15 16.20
N ASN A 5 -22.01 -24.52 16.78
CA ASN A 5 -21.92 -25.13 18.10
C ASN A 5 -22.02 -24.10 19.24
N ILE A 6 -21.98 -22.81 18.92
CA ILE A 6 -22.10 -21.73 19.92
C ILE A 6 -23.58 -21.54 20.27
N LYS A 7 -23.90 -21.51 21.55
CA LYS A 7 -25.27 -21.28 22.02
C LYS A 7 -25.84 -19.97 21.47
N GLY A 8 -26.96 -20.07 20.76
CA GLY A 8 -27.63 -18.93 20.13
C GLY A 8 -27.31 -18.70 18.66
N VAL A 9 -26.44 -19.52 18.04
CA VAL A 9 -26.16 -19.45 16.60
C VAL A 9 -27.06 -20.44 15.84
N GLY A 10 -28.13 -19.92 15.25
CA GLY A 10 -28.98 -20.68 14.32
C GLY A 10 -28.48 -20.56 12.87
N PRO A 11 -29.06 -21.35 11.91
CA PRO A 11 -28.60 -21.40 10.52
C PRO A 11 -28.55 -20.03 9.82
N LYS A 12 -29.49 -19.14 10.08
CA LYS A 12 -29.53 -17.79 9.50
C LYS A 12 -28.39 -16.91 10.05
N MET A 13 -28.07 -17.07 11.32
CA MET A 13 -26.98 -16.31 11.95
C MET A 13 -25.61 -16.83 11.50
N ALA A 14 -25.46 -18.15 11.36
CA ALA A 14 -24.24 -18.75 10.79
C ALA A 14 -23.95 -18.23 9.37
N LEU A 15 -24.98 -18.10 8.51
CA LEU A 15 -24.82 -17.50 7.18
C LEU A 15 -24.38 -16.04 7.23
N SER A 16 -24.86 -15.25 8.19
CA SER A 16 -24.44 -13.86 8.35
C SER A 16 -23.01 -13.77 8.90
N LEU A 17 -22.60 -14.65 9.80
CA LEU A 17 -21.21 -14.77 10.29
C LEU A 17 -20.27 -15.19 9.16
N LYS A 18 -20.67 -16.14 8.31
CA LYS A 18 -19.90 -16.58 7.15
C LYS A 18 -19.60 -15.43 6.18
N LYS A 19 -20.54 -14.50 5.98
CA LYS A 19 -20.31 -13.27 5.17
C LYS A 19 -19.28 -12.33 5.78
N MET A 20 -18.98 -12.49 7.06
CA MET A 20 -17.91 -11.79 7.79
C MET A 20 -16.62 -12.62 7.88
N ASN A 21 -16.53 -13.74 7.14
CA ASN A 21 -15.45 -14.73 7.20
C ASN A 21 -15.26 -15.34 8.60
N ILE A 22 -16.37 -15.56 9.32
CA ILE A 22 -16.38 -16.21 10.64
C ILE A 22 -17.15 -17.53 10.50
N ASN A 23 -16.42 -18.65 10.38
CA ASN A 23 -16.97 -20.00 10.22
C ASN A 23 -16.73 -20.87 11.45
N THR A 24 -15.67 -20.56 12.20
CA THR A 24 -15.25 -21.34 13.37
C THR A 24 -15.21 -20.50 14.63
N THR A 25 -15.23 -21.16 15.80
CA THR A 25 -15.04 -20.49 17.09
C THR A 25 -13.68 -19.81 17.17
N ASP A 26 -12.66 -20.38 16.56
CA ASP A 26 -11.32 -19.81 16.47
C ASP A 26 -11.32 -18.50 15.66
N GLU A 27 -11.95 -18.48 14.49
CA GLU A 27 -12.11 -17.26 13.70
C GLU A 27 -12.91 -16.19 14.45
N LEU A 28 -13.89 -16.59 15.26
CA LEU A 28 -14.68 -15.66 16.09
C LEU A 28 -13.82 -14.99 17.15
N ILE A 29 -13.05 -15.74 17.95
CA ILE A 29 -12.21 -15.17 19.02
C ILE A 29 -11.04 -14.36 18.52
N HIS A 30 -10.60 -14.60 17.25
CA HIS A 30 -9.61 -13.81 16.55
C HIS A 30 -10.23 -12.70 15.67
N TYR A 31 -11.52 -12.42 15.85
CA TYR A 31 -12.17 -11.27 15.23
C TYR A 31 -12.10 -10.07 16.16
N TYR A 32 -11.01 -9.32 16.09
CA TYR A 32 -10.68 -8.28 17.05
C TYR A 32 -11.52 -7.01 16.90
N PRO A 33 -11.77 -6.27 18.03
CA PRO A 33 -12.38 -4.95 17.95
C PRO A 33 -11.44 -3.97 17.26
N TYR A 34 -11.98 -3.13 16.38
CA TYR A 34 -11.21 -2.10 15.71
C TYR A 34 -11.05 -0.82 16.54
N ARG A 35 -11.92 -0.61 17.52
CA ARG A 35 -11.85 0.50 18.49
C ARG A 35 -12.56 0.15 19.78
N TYR A 36 -12.36 0.99 20.80
CA TYR A 36 -13.07 0.93 22.06
C TYR A 36 -13.78 2.24 22.33
N ASN A 37 -15.04 2.18 22.78
CA ASN A 37 -15.73 3.32 23.33
C ASN A 37 -15.42 3.37 24.82
N TYR A 38 -14.94 4.52 25.29
CA TYR A 38 -14.71 4.77 26.69
C TYR A 38 -15.78 5.69 27.23
N TYR A 39 -16.44 5.28 28.31
CA TYR A 39 -17.56 6.00 28.92
C TYR A 39 -17.13 6.54 30.28
N GLU A 40 -16.56 7.74 30.30
CA GLU A 40 -16.28 8.46 31.53
C GLU A 40 -17.54 9.23 31.94
N ILE A 41 -18.13 8.87 33.10
CA ILE A 41 -19.29 9.57 33.63
C ILE A 41 -18.80 10.87 34.24
N LYS A 42 -19.23 11.99 33.68
CA LYS A 42 -18.92 13.33 34.18
C LYS A 42 -20.02 13.88 35.05
N ASN A 43 -19.66 14.82 35.92
CA ASN A 43 -20.59 15.54 36.74
C ASN A 43 -21.01 16.85 36.02
N LEU A 44 -22.27 16.95 35.62
CA LEU A 44 -22.76 18.07 34.81
C LEU A 44 -22.53 19.42 35.48
N SER A 45 -22.58 19.50 36.84
CA SER A 45 -22.38 20.75 37.58
C SER A 45 -20.92 21.29 37.52
N LYS A 46 -19.92 20.41 37.29
CA LYS A 46 -18.51 20.81 37.13
C LYS A 46 -18.14 21.15 35.69
N ASP A 47 -18.84 20.55 34.74
CA ASP A 47 -18.53 20.69 33.31
C ASP A 47 -19.13 21.92 32.62
N LEU A 48 -19.99 22.66 33.35
CA LEU A 48 -20.60 23.91 32.84
C LEU A 48 -19.57 24.99 32.51
N GLU A 49 -18.41 24.96 33.21
CA GLU A 49 -17.36 25.97 33.01
C GLU A 49 -16.29 25.57 31.96
N GLU A 50 -16.11 24.26 31.67
CA GLU A 50 -14.96 23.76 30.86
C GLU A 50 -15.29 23.14 29.50
N SER A 51 -16.54 22.79 29.17
CA SER A 51 -16.78 21.94 27.99
C SER A 51 -18.05 22.18 27.21
N SER A 52 -18.32 23.39 26.75
CA SER A 52 -19.33 23.56 25.70
C SER A 52 -18.85 22.90 24.39
N GLY A 53 -19.43 21.74 24.04
CA GLY A 53 -19.25 21.10 22.74
C GLY A 53 -18.53 19.74 22.70
N CYS A 54 -17.94 19.24 23.78
CA CYS A 54 -17.37 17.90 23.85
C CYS A 54 -18.42 16.81 24.08
N ILE A 55 -18.23 15.62 23.48
CA ILE A 55 -19.08 14.45 23.73
C ILE A 55 -18.71 13.89 25.09
N SER A 56 -19.67 13.87 26.02
CA SER A 56 -19.50 13.38 27.40
C SER A 56 -20.63 12.44 27.77
N VAL A 57 -20.47 11.70 28.84
CA VAL A 57 -21.48 10.78 29.39
C VAL A 57 -21.99 11.32 30.71
N TYR A 58 -23.30 11.46 30.84
CA TYR A 58 -23.94 11.94 32.06
C TYR A 58 -24.98 10.94 32.56
N LYS A 59 -24.98 10.65 33.85
CA LYS A 59 -26.07 9.92 34.49
C LYS A 59 -27.22 10.89 34.73
N ALA A 60 -28.40 10.54 34.23
CA ALA A 60 -29.58 11.40 34.34
C ALA A 60 -30.84 10.60 34.64
N LYS A 61 -31.80 11.22 35.33
CA LYS A 61 -33.12 10.68 35.64
C LYS A 61 -34.18 11.31 34.73
N VAL A 62 -35.03 10.50 34.15
CA VAL A 62 -36.12 10.96 33.28
C VAL A 62 -37.21 11.59 34.13
N LEU A 63 -37.56 12.85 33.86
CA LEU A 63 -38.59 13.58 34.58
C LEU A 63 -39.94 13.63 33.86
N LYS A 64 -39.94 13.55 32.51
CA LYS A 64 -41.14 13.59 31.71
C LYS A 64 -41.07 12.59 30.57
N ASP A 65 -42.19 11.97 30.24
CA ASP A 65 -42.28 11.02 29.14
C ASP A 65 -41.85 11.58 27.78
N PRO A 66 -41.16 10.80 26.95
CA PRO A 66 -40.66 11.27 25.68
C PRO A 66 -41.76 11.58 24.65
N VAL A 67 -41.63 12.71 23.98
CA VAL A 67 -42.42 13.10 22.85
C VAL A 67 -41.65 12.91 21.56
N VAL A 68 -42.23 12.16 20.61
CA VAL A 68 -41.60 11.89 19.30
C VAL A 68 -42.31 12.73 18.25
N ASN A 69 -41.55 13.53 17.53
CA ASN A 69 -41.97 14.30 16.38
C ASN A 69 -41.36 13.75 15.10
N TYR A 70 -42.16 13.33 14.15
CA TYR A 70 -41.73 12.88 12.83
C TYR A 70 -41.60 14.10 11.91
N ILE A 71 -40.36 14.45 11.52
CA ILE A 71 -40.07 15.64 10.71
C ILE A 71 -40.13 15.30 9.20
N LYS A 72 -39.63 14.12 8.81
CA LYS A 72 -39.68 13.60 7.44
C LYS A 72 -39.79 12.06 7.47
N LYS A 73 -40.11 11.45 6.32
CA LYS A 73 -40.02 9.98 6.15
C LYS A 73 -38.60 9.54 6.51
N ASN A 74 -38.42 8.71 7.54
CA ASN A 74 -37.14 8.24 8.10
C ASN A 74 -36.35 9.28 8.95
N PHE A 75 -36.93 10.41 9.33
CA PHE A 75 -36.27 11.36 10.23
C PHE A 75 -37.25 11.82 11.35
N ASN A 76 -36.93 11.37 12.56
CA ASN A 76 -37.70 11.73 13.75
C ASN A 76 -36.79 12.34 14.81
N ARG A 77 -37.43 13.20 15.65
CA ARG A 77 -36.80 13.82 16.81
C ARG A 77 -37.58 13.45 18.05
N MET A 78 -36.94 12.83 19.00
CA MET A 78 -37.49 12.56 20.31
C MET A 78 -36.98 13.62 21.30
N SER A 79 -37.84 14.13 22.17
CA SER A 79 -37.47 15.09 23.21
C SER A 79 -38.16 14.74 24.53
N PHE A 80 -37.43 14.91 25.63
CA PHE A 80 -37.91 14.69 27.00
C PHE A 80 -37.11 15.52 28.00
N LEU A 81 -37.55 15.60 29.25
CA LEU A 81 -36.86 16.30 30.33
C LEU A 81 -36.09 15.29 31.18
N CYS A 82 -34.88 15.64 31.56
CA CYS A 82 -34.03 14.90 32.47
C CYS A 82 -33.50 15.81 33.58
N GLU A 83 -33.13 15.17 34.68
CA GLU A 83 -32.38 15.76 35.78
C GLU A 83 -31.04 15.03 35.95
N SER A 84 -29.97 15.79 36.10
CA SER A 84 -28.66 15.32 36.48
C SER A 84 -28.02 16.28 37.45
N ASN A 85 -27.58 15.82 38.62
CA ASN A 85 -26.93 16.63 39.65
C ASN A 85 -27.75 17.95 40.00
N ASN A 86 -29.04 17.81 40.19
CA ASN A 86 -29.98 18.91 40.49
C ASN A 86 -30.18 19.92 39.33
N LEU A 87 -29.66 19.65 38.13
CA LEU A 87 -29.92 20.44 36.94
C LEU A 87 -30.98 19.76 36.08
N VAL A 88 -32.03 20.50 35.75
CA VAL A 88 -33.11 20.07 34.86
C VAL A 88 -32.86 20.63 33.47
N PHE A 89 -32.81 19.76 32.48
CA PHE A 89 -32.54 20.15 31.08
C PHE A 89 -33.35 19.32 30.09
N LYS A 90 -33.48 19.83 28.89
CA LYS A 90 -34.23 19.20 27.83
C LYS A 90 -33.28 18.39 26.93
N VAL A 91 -33.58 17.09 26.74
CA VAL A 91 -32.83 16.21 25.89
C VAL A 91 -33.46 16.13 24.50
N TYR A 92 -32.61 16.18 23.47
CA TYR A 92 -32.98 15.91 22.08
C TYR A 92 -32.16 14.76 21.55
N ILE A 93 -32.84 13.82 20.89
CA ILE A 93 -32.19 12.71 20.17
C ILE A 93 -32.91 12.44 18.87
N PHE A 94 -32.15 12.11 17.81
CA PHE A 94 -32.67 11.86 16.47
C PHE A 94 -32.66 10.36 16.14
N ASN A 95 -33.70 9.93 15.37
CA ASN A 95 -33.83 8.59 14.82
C ASN A 95 -33.80 7.45 15.87
N ARG A 96 -34.29 7.74 17.09
CA ARG A 96 -34.32 6.78 18.22
C ARG A 96 -35.74 6.61 18.78
N ALA A 97 -36.80 6.82 17.96
CA ALA A 97 -38.21 6.67 18.39
C ALA A 97 -38.52 5.29 18.99
N PHE A 98 -37.80 4.22 18.58
CA PHE A 98 -37.95 2.88 19.12
C PHE A 98 -37.59 2.76 20.61
N GLN A 99 -36.82 3.69 21.16
CA GLN A 99 -36.46 3.72 22.58
C GLN A 99 -37.51 4.36 23.48
N LYS A 100 -38.56 4.98 22.91
CA LYS A 100 -39.61 5.70 23.64
C LYS A 100 -40.18 4.86 24.79
N ASN A 101 -40.55 3.62 24.54
CA ASN A 101 -41.19 2.75 25.53
C ASN A 101 -40.25 2.34 26.68
N ASN A 102 -38.97 2.51 26.52
CA ASN A 102 -37.94 2.21 27.55
C ASN A 102 -37.62 3.42 28.42
N LEU A 103 -38.06 4.64 28.05
CA LEU A 103 -37.78 5.91 28.71
C LEU A 103 -38.99 6.30 29.54
N LYS A 104 -39.19 5.71 30.70
CA LYS A 104 -40.29 6.04 31.64
C LYS A 104 -39.85 7.07 32.68
N VAL A 105 -40.78 7.88 33.16
CA VAL A 105 -40.53 8.79 34.27
C VAL A 105 -39.96 8.08 35.50
N GLY A 106 -38.96 8.67 36.10
CA GLY A 106 -38.22 8.09 37.26
C GLY A 106 -37.06 7.13 36.89
N LYS A 107 -36.92 6.75 35.65
CA LYS A 107 -35.86 5.82 35.22
C LYS A 107 -34.51 6.55 35.08
N GLU A 108 -33.47 5.93 35.64
CA GLU A 108 -32.10 6.36 35.46
C GLU A 108 -31.57 5.87 34.06
N ILE A 109 -30.88 6.76 33.39
CA ILE A 109 -30.31 6.55 32.07
C ILE A 109 -28.94 7.22 31.98
N PHE A 110 -28.15 6.79 30.99
CA PHE A 110 -26.88 7.43 30.66
C PHE A 110 -27.01 8.13 29.28
N LEU A 111 -26.84 9.43 29.29
CA LEU A 111 -26.89 10.29 28.11
C LEU A 111 -25.48 10.46 27.54
N ILE A 112 -25.28 10.12 26.29
CA ILE A 112 -24.02 10.30 25.56
C ILE A 112 -24.24 11.40 24.53
N GLY A 113 -23.52 12.51 24.63
CA GLY A 113 -23.72 13.62 23.72
C GLY A 113 -23.08 14.92 24.20
N LYS A 114 -23.64 16.03 23.74
CA LYS A 114 -23.17 17.39 24.06
C LYS A 114 -24.22 18.18 24.79
N TYR A 115 -23.80 18.82 25.86
CA TYR A 115 -24.63 19.78 26.57
C TYR A 115 -24.39 21.19 26.02
N ASN A 116 -25.46 21.92 25.77
CA ASN A 116 -25.42 23.34 25.41
C ASN A 116 -25.89 24.16 26.58
N VAL A 117 -25.00 24.97 27.14
CA VAL A 117 -25.22 25.79 28.31
C VAL A 117 -26.23 26.90 28.01
N ASP A 118 -26.10 27.60 26.88
CA ASP A 118 -26.90 28.75 26.52
C ASP A 118 -28.40 28.41 26.37
N SER A 119 -28.67 27.24 25.80
CA SER A 119 -30.05 26.79 25.55
C SER A 119 -30.60 25.84 26.60
N ASN A 120 -29.82 25.48 27.62
CA ASN A 120 -30.13 24.46 28.61
C ASN A 120 -30.67 23.16 27.98
N THR A 121 -29.97 22.69 26.95
CA THR A 121 -30.36 21.51 26.19
C THR A 121 -29.24 20.53 26.04
N PHE A 122 -29.57 19.25 26.02
CA PHE A 122 -28.61 18.16 25.76
C PHE A 122 -28.91 17.50 24.41
N LEU A 123 -27.95 17.56 23.50
CA LEU A 123 -28.03 16.87 22.22
C LEU A 123 -27.43 15.48 22.38
N ALA A 124 -28.27 14.47 22.59
CA ALA A 124 -27.83 13.08 22.75
C ALA A 124 -27.52 12.46 21.38
N SER A 125 -26.36 11.84 21.27
CA SER A 125 -25.98 10.95 20.18
C SER A 125 -26.43 9.50 20.43
N ASP A 126 -26.45 9.09 21.71
CA ASP A 126 -26.96 7.79 22.13
C ASP A 126 -27.50 7.84 23.58
N ILE A 127 -28.36 6.87 23.93
CA ILE A 127 -28.86 6.67 25.29
C ILE A 127 -28.61 5.21 25.66
N LYS A 128 -27.94 5.01 26.79
CA LYS A 128 -27.69 3.69 27.37
C LYS A 128 -28.52 3.55 28.66
N PHE A 129 -29.10 2.38 28.87
CA PHE A 129 -29.82 2.05 30.10
C PHE A 129 -28.94 1.41 31.14
N VAL A 130 -27.81 0.84 30.68
CA VAL A 130 -26.75 0.27 31.48
C VAL A 130 -25.43 0.61 30.80
N ILE A 131 -24.46 1.07 31.55
CA ILE A 131 -23.07 1.18 31.09
C ILE A 131 -22.31 -0.01 31.71
N PRO A 132 -21.35 -0.62 30.98
CA PRO A 132 -20.46 -1.62 31.57
C PRO A 132 -19.76 -1.07 32.79
N ASP A 133 -19.60 -1.89 33.85
CA ASP A 133 -18.96 -1.49 35.12
C ASP A 133 -17.54 -0.95 34.92
N ASN A 134 -16.87 -1.40 33.89
CA ASN A 134 -15.52 -0.97 33.47
C ASN A 134 -15.48 0.22 32.52
N PHE A 135 -16.64 0.81 32.16
CA PHE A 135 -16.76 1.95 31.25
C PHE A 135 -16.11 1.80 29.86
N ILE A 136 -15.73 0.58 29.48
CA ILE A 136 -15.08 0.29 28.19
C ILE A 136 -15.93 -0.69 27.39
N GLU A 137 -16.21 -0.33 26.13
CA GLU A 137 -16.98 -1.18 25.21
C GLU A 137 -16.21 -1.43 23.91
N PRO A 138 -15.86 -2.70 23.59
CA PRO A 138 -15.25 -3.04 22.32
C PRO A 138 -16.25 -2.87 21.17
N VAL A 139 -15.76 -2.34 20.05
CA VAL A 139 -16.55 -2.10 18.84
C VAL A 139 -15.94 -2.88 17.68
N TYR A 140 -16.78 -3.70 17.02
CA TYR A 140 -16.40 -4.58 15.93
C TYR A 140 -16.94 -4.07 14.58
N HIS A 141 -16.27 -4.42 13.49
CA HIS A 141 -16.84 -4.25 12.16
C HIS A 141 -18.00 -5.25 11.99
N VAL A 142 -19.19 -4.74 11.81
CA VAL A 142 -20.40 -5.59 11.67
C VAL A 142 -21.03 -5.40 10.31
N LYS A 143 -21.61 -6.49 9.78
CA LYS A 143 -22.32 -6.51 8.49
C LYS A 143 -23.68 -7.24 8.62
N ASP A 144 -24.57 -6.96 7.72
CA ASP A 144 -25.91 -7.57 7.64
C ASP A 144 -26.72 -7.39 8.94
N LYS A 145 -27.22 -8.49 9.47
CA LYS A 145 -28.04 -8.53 10.70
C LYS A 145 -27.23 -8.72 11.98
N ILE A 146 -25.92 -8.83 11.89
CA ILE A 146 -25.04 -8.94 13.06
C ILE A 146 -24.83 -7.54 13.65
N THR A 147 -25.07 -7.41 14.93
CA THR A 147 -24.81 -6.19 15.69
C THR A 147 -23.64 -6.40 16.65
N ASN A 148 -23.05 -5.30 17.12
CA ASN A 148 -21.98 -5.34 18.13
C ASN A 148 -22.41 -6.13 19.40
N THR A 149 -23.65 -5.93 19.81
CA THR A 149 -24.23 -6.64 20.97
C THR A 149 -24.32 -8.14 20.75
N ILE A 150 -24.69 -8.56 19.53
CA ILE A 150 -24.77 -9.99 19.17
C ILE A 150 -23.37 -10.60 19.22
N LEU A 151 -22.36 -9.96 18.57
CA LEU A 151 -20.99 -10.47 18.60
C LEU A 151 -20.44 -10.61 20.02
N LYS A 152 -20.63 -9.58 20.85
CA LYS A 152 -20.21 -9.63 22.28
C LYS A 152 -20.85 -10.78 23.02
N LYS A 153 -22.16 -11.01 22.80
CA LYS A 153 -22.85 -12.14 23.43
C LYS A 153 -22.30 -13.49 22.97
N LEU A 154 -22.05 -13.66 21.67
CA LEU A 154 -21.47 -14.90 21.13
C LEU A 154 -20.05 -15.13 21.66
N MET A 155 -19.23 -14.08 21.74
CA MET A 155 -17.89 -14.15 22.36
C MET A 155 -17.96 -14.59 23.82
N GLY A 156 -18.98 -14.15 24.56
CA GLY A 156 -19.19 -14.53 25.96
C GLY A 156 -19.58 -16.01 26.17
N GLU A 157 -20.08 -16.68 25.14
CA GLU A 157 -20.41 -18.12 25.21
C GLU A 157 -19.18 -19.02 24.87
N VAL A 158 -18.05 -18.44 24.46
CA VAL A 158 -16.84 -19.20 24.14
C VAL A 158 -16.00 -19.41 25.40
N ASP A 159 -15.53 -20.63 25.62
CA ASP A 159 -14.57 -20.91 26.70
C ASP A 159 -13.14 -20.56 26.26
N PHE A 160 -12.56 -19.59 26.97
CA PHE A 160 -11.19 -19.13 26.69
C PHE A 160 -10.13 -19.93 27.48
N LYS A 161 -10.52 -20.86 28.40
CA LYS A 161 -9.59 -21.46 29.35
C LYS A 161 -8.55 -22.40 28.72
N ASN A 162 -8.89 -23.06 27.64
CA ASN A 162 -8.06 -24.10 26.99
C ASN A 162 -7.45 -23.66 25.66
N ILE A 163 -7.21 -22.37 25.49
CA ILE A 163 -6.56 -21.85 24.29
C ILE A 163 -5.07 -21.82 24.55
N GLU A 164 -4.34 -22.67 23.83
CA GLU A 164 -2.88 -22.71 23.87
C GLU A 164 -2.32 -21.71 22.85
N GLY A 165 -1.34 -20.93 23.29
CA GLY A 165 -0.66 -19.96 22.45
C GLY A 165 0.34 -20.61 21.50
N VAL A 166 0.58 -19.95 20.39
CA VAL A 166 1.60 -20.38 19.42
C VAL A 166 2.98 -19.78 19.71
N ILE A 167 3.08 -18.78 20.61
CA ILE A 167 4.36 -18.19 21.01
C ILE A 167 5.12 -19.18 21.91
N PRO A 168 6.41 -19.48 21.60
CA PRO A 168 7.26 -20.30 22.48
C PRO A 168 7.40 -19.69 23.90
N ASN A 169 7.34 -20.53 24.93
CA ASN A 169 7.35 -20.09 26.33
C ASN A 169 8.53 -19.17 26.70
N TYR A 170 9.73 -19.42 26.16
CA TYR A 170 10.89 -18.56 26.41
C TYR A 170 10.74 -17.14 25.86
N LEU A 171 9.90 -16.94 24.83
CA LEU A 171 9.57 -15.61 24.31
C LEU A 171 8.47 -14.94 25.11
N GLU A 172 7.52 -15.73 25.66
CA GLU A 172 6.55 -15.20 26.61
C GLU A 172 7.24 -14.67 27.87
N GLU A 173 8.20 -15.42 28.39
CA GLU A 173 9.03 -14.99 29.53
C GLU A 173 9.91 -13.78 29.21
N LYS A 174 10.59 -13.80 28.06
CA LYS A 174 11.47 -12.70 27.61
C LYS A 174 10.76 -11.33 27.54
N TYR A 175 9.50 -11.31 27.11
CA TYR A 175 8.73 -10.08 26.90
C TYR A 175 7.66 -9.85 27.98
N GLU A 176 7.59 -10.72 28.99
CA GLU A 176 6.59 -10.67 30.08
C GLU A 176 5.17 -10.64 29.49
N PHE A 177 4.88 -11.52 28.55
CA PHE A 177 3.55 -11.63 27.98
C PHE A 177 2.60 -12.40 28.89
N CYS A 178 1.34 -11.98 28.96
CA CYS A 178 0.29 -12.81 29.53
C CYS A 178 -0.01 -14.01 28.60
N SER A 179 -0.65 -15.06 29.11
CA SER A 179 -1.08 -16.19 28.27
C SER A 179 -2.04 -15.75 27.17
N GLU A 180 -2.12 -16.53 26.09
CA GLU A 180 -3.05 -16.23 24.96
C GLU A 180 -4.49 -16.16 25.43
N SER A 181 -4.92 -17.13 26.24
CA SER A 181 -6.23 -17.13 26.86
C SER A 181 -6.54 -15.83 27.61
N ALA A 182 -5.58 -15.33 28.41
CA ALA A 182 -5.72 -14.06 29.12
C ALA A 182 -5.76 -12.86 28.16
N ALA A 183 -4.93 -12.84 27.11
CA ALA A 183 -4.90 -11.77 26.14
C ALA A 183 -6.22 -11.70 25.34
N LEU A 184 -6.72 -12.83 24.83
CA LEU A 184 -7.99 -12.91 24.13
C LEU A 184 -9.16 -12.48 25.01
N LYS A 185 -9.18 -12.87 26.28
CA LYS A 185 -10.20 -12.41 27.23
C LYS A 185 -10.13 -10.90 27.45
N LYS A 186 -8.92 -10.36 27.66
CA LYS A 186 -8.70 -8.93 27.90
C LYS A 186 -9.02 -8.06 26.66
N ILE A 187 -8.77 -8.53 25.45
CA ILE A 187 -9.06 -7.76 24.22
C ILE A 187 -10.56 -7.66 23.96
N HIS A 188 -11.36 -8.70 24.28
CA HIS A 188 -12.80 -8.74 24.09
C HIS A 188 -13.60 -8.23 25.29
N PHE A 189 -13.08 -8.40 26.50
CA PHE A 189 -13.73 -8.03 27.77
C PHE A 189 -12.75 -7.27 28.68
N PRO A 190 -12.24 -6.10 28.25
CA PRO A 190 -11.28 -5.33 29.01
C PRO A 190 -11.91 -4.74 30.28
N HIS A 191 -11.20 -4.72 31.38
CA HIS A 191 -11.57 -4.01 32.61
C HIS A 191 -10.93 -2.63 32.70
N SER A 192 -9.86 -2.39 31.94
CA SER A 192 -9.14 -1.13 31.89
C SER A 192 -8.53 -0.89 30.51
N LEU A 193 -8.12 0.35 30.20
CA LEU A 193 -7.33 0.63 28.99
C LEU A 193 -5.96 -0.08 29.04
N GLU A 194 -5.44 -0.36 30.25
CA GLU A 194 -4.21 -1.11 30.42
C GLU A 194 -4.39 -2.58 30.00
N ASP A 195 -5.55 -3.21 30.28
CA ASP A 195 -5.85 -4.55 29.77
C ASP A 195 -5.80 -4.61 28.25
N VAL A 196 -6.33 -3.59 27.57
CA VAL A 196 -6.29 -3.50 26.10
C VAL A 196 -4.84 -3.40 25.61
N LYS A 197 -3.99 -2.59 26.27
CA LYS A 197 -2.57 -2.45 25.90
C LYS A 197 -1.80 -3.75 26.09
N ILE A 198 -1.98 -4.42 27.25
CA ILE A 198 -1.32 -5.70 27.57
C ILE A 198 -1.72 -6.77 26.54
N ALA A 199 -3.02 -6.90 26.27
CA ALA A 199 -3.52 -7.87 25.31
C ALA A 199 -2.99 -7.57 23.89
N ARG A 200 -3.07 -6.30 23.45
CA ARG A 200 -2.59 -5.88 22.16
C ARG A 200 -1.08 -6.12 21.99
N LYS A 201 -0.27 -5.85 23.01
CA LYS A 201 1.18 -6.08 22.98
C LYS A 201 1.50 -7.54 22.61
N ARG A 202 0.83 -8.49 23.26
CA ARG A 202 1.02 -9.92 22.99
C ARG A 202 0.48 -10.34 21.62
N LEU A 203 -0.77 -10.02 21.33
CA LEU A 203 -1.42 -10.48 20.09
C LEU A 203 -0.77 -9.90 18.82
N VAL A 204 -0.33 -8.65 18.88
CA VAL A 204 0.46 -8.02 17.79
C VAL A 204 1.81 -8.72 17.61
N TYR A 205 2.52 -9.01 18.71
CA TYR A 205 3.79 -9.72 18.64
C TYR A 205 3.60 -11.11 18.03
N GLU A 206 2.59 -11.84 18.45
CA GLU A 206 2.29 -13.16 17.93
C GLU A 206 2.04 -13.17 16.43
N GLU A 207 1.14 -12.29 15.97
CA GLU A 207 0.82 -12.19 14.55
C GLU A 207 2.05 -11.86 13.72
N LEU A 208 2.88 -10.92 14.20
CA LEU A 208 4.12 -10.54 13.53
C LEU A 208 5.20 -11.63 13.59
N PHE A 209 5.31 -12.36 14.71
CA PHE A 209 6.28 -13.44 14.83
C PHE A 209 5.95 -14.61 13.91
N VAL A 210 4.70 -15.05 13.87
CA VAL A 210 4.24 -16.10 12.94
C VAL A 210 4.45 -15.68 11.47
N PHE A 211 4.13 -14.43 11.17
CA PHE A 211 4.36 -13.85 9.85
C PHE A 211 5.85 -13.86 9.46
N MET A 212 6.72 -13.36 10.34
CA MET A 212 8.16 -13.35 10.08
C MET A 212 8.76 -14.76 9.99
N PHE A 213 8.27 -15.70 10.82
CA PHE A 213 8.67 -17.10 10.74
C PHE A 213 8.34 -17.69 9.36
N LYS A 214 7.14 -17.47 8.82
CA LYS A 214 6.74 -17.93 7.49
C LYS A 214 7.68 -17.40 6.41
N ILE A 215 7.87 -16.08 6.38
CA ILE A 215 8.70 -15.41 5.36
C ILE A 215 10.15 -15.88 5.43
N LEU A 216 10.75 -15.90 6.61
CA LEU A 216 12.14 -16.25 6.79
C LEU A 216 12.39 -17.75 6.55
N SER A 217 11.43 -18.61 6.88
CA SER A 217 11.52 -20.04 6.54
C SER A 217 11.49 -20.27 5.02
N PHE A 218 10.67 -19.52 4.30
CA PHE A 218 10.66 -19.53 2.83
C PHE A 218 11.98 -19.04 2.25
N LYS A 219 12.56 -17.98 2.80
CA LYS A 219 13.87 -17.46 2.42
C LYS A 219 14.95 -18.54 2.58
N VAL A 220 15.02 -19.17 3.75
CA VAL A 220 16.01 -20.24 4.04
C VAL A 220 15.85 -21.44 3.10
N GLN A 221 14.63 -21.82 2.74
CA GLN A 221 14.43 -22.88 1.74
C GLN A 221 14.95 -22.50 0.35
N ASN A 222 14.74 -21.26 -0.07
CA ASN A 222 15.20 -20.76 -1.36
C ASN A 222 16.73 -20.54 -1.39
N GLU A 223 17.34 -20.16 -0.28
CA GLU A 223 18.80 -20.01 -0.14
C GLU A 223 19.55 -21.35 -0.17
N ASN A 224 18.89 -22.48 0.16
CA ASN A 224 19.47 -23.82 0.07
C ASN A 224 19.67 -24.31 -1.39
N ALA A 225 19.16 -23.57 -2.39
CA ALA A 225 19.52 -23.81 -3.78
C ALA A 225 20.92 -23.25 -4.04
N SER A 226 21.94 -24.07 -3.81
CA SER A 226 23.34 -23.72 -4.09
C SER A 226 23.56 -23.46 -5.58
N LYS A 227 24.34 -22.47 -5.91
CA LYS A 227 24.86 -22.17 -7.25
C LYS A 227 26.38 -22.14 -7.20
N ILE A 228 26.99 -22.26 -8.35
CA ILE A 228 28.42 -21.97 -8.51
C ILE A 228 28.60 -20.47 -8.49
N GLY A 229 29.42 -19.94 -7.57
CA GLY A 229 29.76 -18.53 -7.52
C GLY A 229 30.40 -18.05 -8.82
N LYS A 230 29.98 -16.89 -9.32
CA LYS A 230 30.49 -16.34 -10.58
C LYS A 230 31.89 -15.75 -10.42
N ASN A 231 32.77 -16.03 -11.34
CA ASN A 231 34.08 -15.41 -11.38
C ASN A 231 33.98 -14.06 -12.11
N ILE A 232 33.94 -12.97 -11.37
CA ILE A 232 33.71 -11.60 -11.89
C ILE A 232 34.98 -10.79 -11.70
N ASN A 233 35.50 -10.24 -12.80
CA ASN A 233 36.63 -9.32 -12.78
C ASN A 233 36.22 -7.92 -12.42
N ASN A 234 36.52 -7.48 -11.19
CA ASN A 234 36.18 -6.18 -10.69
C ASN A 234 36.89 -5.00 -11.39
N GLU A 235 38.07 -5.24 -11.97
CA GLU A 235 38.82 -4.19 -12.68
C GLU A 235 38.13 -3.74 -13.96
N GLU A 236 37.55 -4.68 -14.71
CA GLU A 236 36.80 -4.37 -15.92
C GLU A 236 35.54 -3.56 -15.61
N ILE A 237 34.86 -3.89 -14.51
CA ILE A 237 33.70 -3.12 -14.03
C ILE A 237 34.11 -1.71 -13.63
N LYS A 238 35.23 -1.55 -12.89
CA LYS A 238 35.75 -0.22 -12.53
C LYS A 238 36.09 0.61 -13.75
N LYS A 239 36.80 0.05 -14.73
CA LYS A 239 37.10 0.70 -16.00
C LYS A 239 35.82 1.14 -16.77
N PHE A 240 34.76 0.34 -16.71
CA PHE A 240 33.49 0.72 -17.32
C PHE A 240 32.84 1.88 -16.55
N ILE A 241 32.83 1.85 -15.21
CA ILE A 241 32.26 2.92 -14.37
C ILE A 241 33.00 4.25 -14.63
N GLU A 242 34.33 4.23 -14.76
CA GLU A 242 35.13 5.42 -15.04
C GLU A 242 34.85 6.04 -16.41
N LYS A 243 34.39 5.25 -17.39
CA LYS A 243 34.02 5.71 -18.74
C LYS A 243 32.60 6.25 -18.83
N LEU A 244 31.79 6.16 -17.76
CA LEU A 244 30.44 6.70 -17.81
C LEU A 244 30.47 8.23 -17.90
N PRO A 245 29.53 8.85 -18.65
CA PRO A 245 29.47 10.31 -18.82
C PRO A 245 29.00 11.06 -17.57
N PHE A 246 28.79 10.36 -16.44
CA PHE A 246 28.35 10.89 -15.15
C PHE A 246 28.95 10.08 -13.99
N LYS A 247 29.05 10.70 -12.83
CA LYS A 247 29.51 10.04 -11.61
C LYS A 247 28.36 9.31 -10.92
N LEU A 248 28.64 8.11 -10.41
CA LEU A 248 27.68 7.35 -9.60
C LEU A 248 27.67 7.90 -8.17
N THR A 249 26.50 7.84 -7.54
CA THR A 249 26.32 8.21 -6.12
C THR A 249 26.86 7.11 -5.20
N SER A 250 27.08 7.43 -3.92
CA SER A 250 27.58 6.46 -2.94
C SER A 250 26.60 5.29 -2.76
N ASP A 251 25.29 5.56 -2.75
CA ASP A 251 24.24 4.55 -2.65
C ASP A 251 24.21 3.62 -3.87
N GLN A 252 24.44 4.18 -5.08
CA GLN A 252 24.51 3.36 -6.30
C GLN A 252 25.73 2.45 -6.28
N LEU A 253 26.90 2.96 -5.88
CA LEU A 253 28.12 2.16 -5.76
C LEU A 253 27.94 1.02 -4.75
N LYS A 254 27.33 1.30 -3.61
CA LYS A 254 27.02 0.30 -2.59
C LYS A 254 26.06 -0.77 -3.10
N ALA A 255 25.00 -0.37 -3.81
CA ALA A 255 24.07 -1.33 -4.41
C ALA A 255 24.75 -2.23 -5.46
N ILE A 256 25.67 -1.70 -6.25
CA ILE A 256 26.48 -2.45 -7.20
C ILE A 256 27.40 -3.46 -6.49
N GLU A 257 28.06 -3.01 -5.41
CA GLU A 257 28.90 -3.89 -4.59
C GLU A 257 28.09 -5.03 -3.98
N ASP A 258 26.91 -4.74 -3.42
CA ASP A 258 25.97 -5.73 -2.90
C ASP A 258 25.64 -6.79 -3.97
N ILE A 259 25.29 -6.35 -5.19
CA ILE A 259 24.94 -7.23 -6.32
C ILE A 259 26.12 -8.11 -6.73
N ILE A 260 27.31 -7.54 -6.86
CA ILE A 260 28.52 -8.28 -7.26
C ILE A 260 28.89 -9.31 -6.20
N ASN A 261 28.79 -8.97 -4.92
CA ASN A 261 29.08 -9.89 -3.82
C ASN A 261 28.09 -11.06 -3.81
N ASP A 262 26.80 -10.80 -4.02
CA ASP A 262 25.79 -11.85 -4.14
C ASP A 262 26.05 -12.77 -5.34
N MET A 263 26.44 -12.21 -6.48
CA MET A 263 26.75 -13.00 -7.67
C MET A 263 27.96 -13.90 -7.49
N LYS A 264 28.96 -13.46 -6.72
CA LYS A 264 30.16 -14.23 -6.38
C LYS A 264 29.92 -15.31 -5.33
N SER A 265 28.85 -15.16 -4.54
CA SER A 265 28.49 -16.11 -3.49
C SER A 265 27.96 -17.42 -4.06
N GLU A 266 28.04 -18.50 -3.29
CA GLU A 266 27.43 -19.79 -3.61
C GLU A 266 25.90 -19.80 -3.41
N LYS A 267 25.37 -18.76 -2.81
CA LYS A 267 23.93 -18.56 -2.63
C LYS A 267 23.33 -17.81 -3.82
N ARG A 268 22.12 -18.19 -4.20
CA ARG A 268 21.39 -17.51 -5.26
C ARG A 268 21.03 -16.10 -4.82
N MET A 269 21.38 -15.09 -5.62
CA MET A 269 20.95 -13.72 -5.39
C MET A 269 19.43 -13.59 -5.58
N ASN A 270 18.75 -13.00 -4.63
CA ASN A 270 17.35 -12.62 -4.72
C ASN A 270 17.21 -11.20 -4.13
N ARG A 271 17.56 -10.17 -4.92
CA ARG A 271 17.75 -8.80 -4.43
C ARG A 271 16.77 -7.80 -5.03
N LEU A 272 16.24 -6.93 -4.17
CA LEU A 272 15.39 -5.80 -4.53
C LEU A 272 16.18 -4.49 -4.40
N VAL A 273 16.31 -3.75 -5.49
CA VAL A 273 16.85 -2.38 -5.50
C VAL A 273 15.70 -1.39 -5.48
N ILE A 274 15.59 -0.64 -4.39
CA ILE A 274 14.56 0.38 -4.19
C ILE A 274 15.19 1.75 -4.34
N GLY A 275 14.54 2.63 -5.06
CA GLY A 275 14.96 4.03 -5.15
C GLY A 275 13.88 4.89 -5.78
N ASP A 276 13.94 6.18 -5.53
CA ASP A 276 13.00 7.15 -6.08
C ASP A 276 13.03 7.18 -7.63
N VAL A 277 12.03 7.78 -8.25
CA VAL A 277 12.03 8.03 -9.70
C VAL A 277 13.25 8.86 -10.08
N GLY A 278 14.04 8.34 -11.03
CA GLY A 278 15.27 9.00 -11.48
C GLY A 278 16.47 8.86 -10.53
N SER A 279 16.43 7.95 -9.53
CA SER A 279 17.58 7.63 -8.69
C SER A 279 18.69 6.81 -9.39
N GLY A 280 18.48 6.42 -10.65
CA GLY A 280 19.47 5.69 -11.44
C GLY A 280 19.49 4.17 -11.18
N LYS A 281 18.39 3.55 -10.80
CA LYS A 281 18.29 2.09 -10.66
C LYS A 281 18.71 1.32 -11.91
N THR A 282 18.39 1.87 -13.08
CA THR A 282 18.72 1.24 -14.38
C THR A 282 20.23 1.10 -14.57
N ILE A 283 21.05 2.10 -14.20
CA ILE A 283 22.51 1.98 -14.35
C ILE A 283 23.09 0.91 -13.41
N VAL A 284 22.54 0.75 -12.20
CA VAL A 284 22.92 -0.32 -11.28
C VAL A 284 22.61 -1.68 -11.90
N ALA A 285 21.45 -1.84 -12.54
CA ALA A 285 21.09 -3.05 -13.27
C ALA A 285 22.02 -3.30 -14.49
N VAL A 286 22.37 -2.25 -15.23
CA VAL A 286 23.31 -2.31 -16.38
C VAL A 286 24.67 -2.86 -15.95
N ILE A 287 25.19 -2.40 -14.81
CA ILE A 287 26.47 -2.89 -14.28
C ILE A 287 26.34 -4.34 -13.81
N GLY A 288 25.18 -4.73 -13.25
CA GLY A 288 24.88 -6.13 -12.94
C GLY A 288 24.85 -7.03 -14.20
N ILE A 289 24.28 -6.54 -15.29
CA ILE A 289 24.29 -7.23 -16.60
C ILE A 289 25.72 -7.41 -17.11
N LEU A 290 26.52 -6.33 -17.06
CA LEU A 290 27.92 -6.39 -17.46
C LEU A 290 28.71 -7.42 -16.63
N ALA A 291 28.53 -7.40 -15.31
CA ALA A 291 29.18 -8.37 -14.41
C ALA A 291 28.80 -9.83 -14.76
N ASN A 292 27.52 -10.07 -15.09
CA ASN A 292 27.02 -11.38 -15.50
C ASN A 292 27.59 -11.82 -16.86
N TYR A 293 27.69 -10.89 -17.81
CA TYR A 293 28.31 -11.12 -19.12
C TYR A 293 29.79 -11.47 -19.02
N LEU A 294 30.56 -10.72 -18.22
CA LEU A 294 31.99 -11.01 -17.98
C LEU A 294 32.22 -12.37 -17.33
N ALA A 295 31.25 -12.90 -16.62
CA ALA A 295 31.26 -14.25 -16.08
C ALA A 295 30.82 -15.33 -17.08
N GLY A 296 30.50 -14.99 -18.35
CA GLY A 296 30.10 -15.91 -19.40
C GLY A 296 28.65 -16.34 -19.42
N TYR A 297 27.73 -15.55 -18.82
CA TYR A 297 26.31 -15.87 -18.73
C TYR A 297 25.43 -14.86 -19.49
N GLN A 298 24.28 -15.36 -19.97
CA GLN A 298 23.24 -14.55 -20.59
C GLN A 298 22.37 -13.88 -19.51
N SER A 299 21.78 -12.73 -19.84
CA SER A 299 20.85 -11.98 -18.98
C SER A 299 19.48 -11.81 -19.66
N ALA A 300 18.41 -11.80 -18.84
CA ALA A 300 17.06 -11.46 -19.26
C ALA A 300 16.57 -10.24 -18.47
N PHE A 301 16.10 -9.21 -19.17
CA PHE A 301 15.54 -8.00 -18.58
C PHE A 301 14.05 -7.88 -18.92
N MET A 302 13.19 -7.96 -17.93
CA MET A 302 11.74 -7.91 -18.10
C MET A 302 11.20 -6.54 -17.71
N ALA A 303 10.48 -5.90 -18.64
CA ALA A 303 9.76 -4.64 -18.42
C ALA A 303 8.24 -4.88 -18.45
N PRO A 304 7.44 -4.10 -17.70
CA PRO A 304 6.00 -4.31 -17.61
C PRO A 304 5.23 -3.96 -18.89
N THR A 305 5.79 -3.11 -19.73
CA THR A 305 5.16 -2.68 -21.00
C THR A 305 6.15 -2.66 -22.15
N GLU A 306 5.64 -2.74 -23.39
CA GLU A 306 6.47 -2.69 -24.59
C GLU A 306 7.20 -1.36 -24.75
N VAL A 307 6.56 -0.26 -24.37
CA VAL A 307 7.17 1.07 -24.42
C VAL A 307 8.41 1.13 -23.52
N LEU A 308 8.31 0.60 -22.29
CA LEU A 308 9.46 0.53 -21.38
C LEU A 308 10.54 -0.42 -21.90
N ALA A 309 10.15 -1.58 -22.45
CA ALA A 309 11.09 -2.52 -23.03
C ALA A 309 11.92 -1.88 -24.16
N LEU A 310 11.27 -1.14 -25.06
CA LEU A 310 11.92 -0.39 -26.14
C LEU A 310 12.83 0.72 -25.61
N GLN A 311 12.40 1.43 -24.56
CA GLN A 311 13.19 2.48 -23.92
C GLN A 311 14.45 1.89 -23.25
N HIS A 312 14.30 0.82 -22.47
CA HIS A 312 15.45 0.11 -21.88
C HIS A 312 16.38 -0.42 -22.95
N PHE A 313 15.84 -1.02 -24.02
CA PHE A 313 16.62 -1.50 -25.13
C PHE A 313 17.48 -0.39 -25.76
N SER A 314 16.87 0.74 -26.09
CA SER A 314 17.59 1.88 -26.66
C SER A 314 18.69 2.42 -25.72
N SER A 315 18.35 2.58 -24.43
CA SER A 315 19.28 3.14 -23.43
C SER A 315 20.44 2.17 -23.11
N ILE A 316 20.14 0.89 -22.93
CA ILE A 316 21.16 -0.12 -22.60
C ILE A 316 22.04 -0.41 -23.83
N LYS A 317 21.46 -0.43 -25.03
CA LYS A 317 22.22 -0.60 -26.29
C LYS A 317 23.22 0.53 -26.51
N LYS A 318 22.91 1.78 -26.11
CA LYS A 318 23.86 2.89 -26.18
C LYS A 318 25.07 2.68 -25.26
N LEU A 319 24.88 2.04 -24.10
CA LEU A 319 25.93 1.85 -23.09
C LEU A 319 26.75 0.56 -23.33
N LEU A 320 26.10 -0.52 -23.70
CA LEU A 320 26.69 -1.85 -23.77
C LEU A 320 26.72 -2.48 -25.17
N GLY A 321 26.09 -1.84 -26.18
CA GLY A 321 25.96 -2.44 -27.52
C GLY A 321 27.29 -2.68 -28.27
N ASN A 322 28.37 -1.99 -27.89
CA ASN A 322 29.73 -2.27 -28.39
C ASN A 322 30.47 -3.40 -27.65
N ILE A 323 29.89 -3.87 -26.52
CA ILE A 323 30.50 -4.87 -25.64
C ILE A 323 29.83 -6.24 -25.78
N MET A 324 28.50 -6.24 -25.96
CA MET A 324 27.67 -7.45 -25.97
C MET A 324 26.52 -7.36 -26.99
N ASN A 325 26.01 -8.52 -27.41
CA ASN A 325 24.86 -8.63 -28.30
C ASN A 325 23.55 -8.48 -27.53
N ILE A 326 22.81 -7.42 -27.83
CA ILE A 326 21.55 -7.07 -27.18
C ILE A 326 20.41 -7.15 -28.18
N ASP A 327 19.33 -7.84 -27.81
CA ASP A 327 18.13 -7.93 -28.64
C ASP A 327 16.86 -7.76 -27.82
N ILE A 328 15.70 -7.63 -28.50
CA ILE A 328 14.40 -7.37 -27.87
C ILE A 328 13.36 -8.42 -28.28
N LEU A 329 12.45 -8.76 -27.34
CA LEU A 329 11.33 -9.66 -27.62
C LEU A 329 10.04 -9.09 -27.01
N VAL A 330 9.16 -8.54 -27.87
CA VAL A 330 7.89 -7.91 -27.48
C VAL A 330 6.71 -8.46 -28.28
N GLY A 331 5.50 -8.23 -27.76
CA GLY A 331 4.27 -8.77 -28.34
C GLY A 331 3.97 -8.29 -29.76
N SER A 332 4.29 -7.03 -30.09
CA SER A 332 4.01 -6.40 -31.39
C SER A 332 4.92 -6.84 -32.55
N MET A 333 6.03 -7.58 -32.28
CA MET A 333 6.93 -8.07 -33.33
C MET A 333 6.25 -9.09 -34.24
N LYS A 334 6.68 -9.13 -35.52
CA LYS A 334 6.22 -10.13 -36.49
C LYS A 334 6.65 -11.55 -36.06
N LYS A 335 5.83 -12.55 -36.39
CA LYS A 335 6.09 -13.95 -36.02
C LYS A 335 7.46 -14.45 -36.50
N SER A 336 7.90 -14.05 -37.71
CA SER A 336 9.20 -14.42 -38.27
C SER A 336 10.38 -13.83 -37.48
N GLU A 337 10.26 -12.55 -37.09
CA GLU A 337 11.27 -11.85 -36.27
C GLU A 337 11.38 -12.49 -34.88
N LYS A 338 10.23 -12.76 -34.23
CA LYS A 338 10.21 -13.46 -32.94
C LYS A 338 10.91 -14.81 -33.02
N LYS A 339 10.63 -15.60 -34.07
CA LYS A 339 11.24 -16.92 -34.26
C LYS A 339 12.76 -16.80 -34.38
N ASN A 340 13.26 -15.87 -35.17
CA ASN A 340 14.70 -15.62 -35.36
C ASN A 340 15.37 -15.24 -34.02
N VAL A 341 14.76 -14.29 -33.26
CA VAL A 341 15.31 -13.89 -31.94
C VAL A 341 15.33 -15.06 -30.96
N ILE A 342 14.29 -15.90 -30.93
CA ILE A 342 14.23 -17.08 -30.04
C ILE A 342 15.32 -18.12 -30.42
N GLU A 343 15.54 -18.36 -31.69
CA GLU A 343 16.56 -19.28 -32.17
C GLU A 343 17.98 -18.79 -31.83
N ARG A 344 18.28 -17.52 -32.08
CA ARG A 344 19.57 -16.89 -31.74
C ARG A 344 19.82 -16.90 -30.22
N LEU A 345 18.77 -16.65 -29.43
CA LEU A 345 18.83 -16.68 -27.95
C LEU A 345 19.15 -18.10 -27.44
N ALA A 346 18.50 -19.12 -28.02
CA ALA A 346 18.73 -20.52 -27.69
C ALA A 346 20.13 -21.01 -28.12
N ASN A 347 20.69 -20.44 -29.17
CA ASN A 347 22.07 -20.74 -29.62
C ASN A 347 23.13 -20.06 -28.75
N GLY A 348 22.76 -19.02 -27.98
CA GLY A 348 23.68 -18.22 -27.16
C GLY A 348 24.34 -17.07 -27.91
N GLU A 349 23.74 -16.64 -29.03
CA GLU A 349 24.23 -15.52 -29.86
C GLU A 349 23.78 -14.16 -29.29
N ILE A 350 22.80 -14.16 -28.37
CA ILE A 350 22.27 -12.97 -27.69
C ILE A 350 22.69 -13.03 -26.22
N ASP A 351 23.44 -12.04 -25.75
CA ASP A 351 23.96 -11.98 -24.38
C ASP A 351 22.93 -11.34 -23.43
N LEU A 352 22.15 -10.38 -23.93
CA LEU A 352 21.07 -9.73 -23.20
C LEU A 352 19.79 -9.70 -24.02
N ILE A 353 18.75 -10.31 -23.50
CA ILE A 353 17.41 -10.19 -24.07
C ILE A 353 16.54 -9.27 -23.20
N ILE A 354 15.95 -8.25 -23.81
CA ILE A 354 15.01 -7.32 -23.15
C ILE A 354 13.62 -7.62 -23.69
N GLY A 355 12.60 -7.65 -22.84
CA GLY A 355 11.24 -7.89 -23.31
C GLY A 355 10.17 -7.71 -22.25
N THR A 356 8.96 -8.12 -22.62
CA THR A 356 7.78 -8.11 -21.73
C THR A 356 7.49 -9.56 -21.28
N HIS A 357 6.25 -9.83 -20.89
CA HIS A 357 5.76 -11.17 -20.59
C HIS A 357 6.02 -12.21 -21.72
N ALA A 358 6.34 -11.78 -22.93
CA ALA A 358 6.75 -12.67 -24.03
C ALA A 358 7.99 -13.52 -23.66
N LEU A 359 8.86 -13.04 -22.75
CA LEU A 359 10.01 -13.79 -22.24
C LEU A 359 9.62 -15.00 -21.40
N ILE A 360 8.43 -15.02 -20.86
CA ILE A 360 7.94 -16.11 -19.97
C ILE A 360 7.42 -17.30 -20.77
N GLU A 361 7.06 -17.11 -22.05
CA GLU A 361 6.50 -18.17 -22.89
C GLU A 361 7.43 -19.42 -22.91
N GLU A 362 6.88 -20.62 -22.81
CA GLU A 362 7.64 -21.91 -22.74
C GLU A 362 8.59 -22.12 -23.90
N LYS A 363 8.23 -21.63 -25.09
CA LYS A 363 9.06 -21.74 -26.30
C LYS A 363 10.34 -20.91 -26.24
N VAL A 364 10.45 -19.93 -25.34
CA VAL A 364 11.65 -19.11 -25.18
C VAL A 364 12.64 -19.84 -24.30
N LYS A 365 13.67 -20.39 -24.88
CA LYS A 365 14.77 -21.06 -24.17
C LYS A 365 16.02 -20.19 -24.19
N ILE A 366 16.70 -20.09 -23.04
CA ILE A 366 17.92 -19.31 -22.86
C ILE A 366 19.02 -20.34 -22.49
N LYS A 367 20.11 -20.38 -23.27
CA LYS A 367 21.12 -21.43 -23.16
C LYS A 367 21.85 -21.42 -21.82
N ASN A 368 22.28 -20.26 -21.38
CA ASN A 368 23.10 -20.08 -20.18
C ASN A 368 22.63 -18.88 -19.36
N LEU A 369 21.37 -18.91 -18.90
CA LEU A 369 20.75 -17.79 -18.13
C LEU A 369 21.38 -17.68 -16.75
N GLY A 370 22.08 -16.58 -16.47
CA GLY A 370 22.72 -16.31 -15.18
C GLY A 370 22.06 -15.20 -14.39
N LEU A 371 21.36 -14.25 -15.05
CA LEU A 371 20.74 -13.11 -14.39
C LEU A 371 19.37 -12.81 -14.98
N VAL A 372 18.40 -12.68 -14.11
CA VAL A 372 17.03 -12.20 -14.43
C VAL A 372 16.81 -10.87 -13.75
N ILE A 373 16.41 -9.86 -14.51
CA ILE A 373 16.06 -8.54 -13.99
C ILE A 373 14.59 -8.28 -14.27
N THR A 374 13.86 -7.80 -13.26
CA THR A 374 12.46 -7.41 -13.38
C THR A 374 12.31 -5.96 -12.95
N ASP A 375 11.88 -5.10 -13.86
CA ASP A 375 11.57 -3.69 -13.55
C ASP A 375 10.12 -3.55 -13.09
N GLU A 376 9.86 -2.63 -12.15
CA GLU A 376 8.54 -2.37 -11.56
C GLU A 376 7.86 -3.66 -11.03
N GLN A 377 8.53 -4.33 -10.11
CA GLN A 377 8.14 -5.65 -9.57
C GLN A 377 6.66 -5.78 -9.22
N HIS A 378 6.04 -4.73 -8.68
CA HIS A 378 4.64 -4.73 -8.23
C HIS A 378 3.61 -4.92 -9.35
N ARG A 379 4.02 -4.82 -10.61
CA ARG A 379 3.16 -5.01 -11.80
C ARG A 379 3.15 -6.43 -12.33
N PHE A 380 3.96 -7.31 -11.76
CA PHE A 380 4.04 -8.73 -12.16
C PHE A 380 3.42 -9.63 -11.10
N GLY A 381 2.58 -10.57 -11.50
CA GLY A 381 2.04 -11.60 -10.63
C GLY A 381 3.16 -12.53 -10.09
N VAL A 382 2.93 -13.11 -8.92
CA VAL A 382 3.88 -14.04 -8.25
C VAL A 382 4.26 -15.20 -9.18
N ASN A 383 3.28 -15.77 -9.89
CA ASN A 383 3.50 -16.88 -10.82
C ASN A 383 4.38 -16.51 -12.01
N GLN A 384 4.25 -15.29 -12.56
CA GLN A 384 5.08 -14.83 -13.67
C GLN A 384 6.55 -14.71 -13.30
N ARG A 385 6.83 -14.26 -12.09
CA ARG A 385 8.20 -14.17 -11.54
C ARG A 385 8.81 -15.57 -11.37
N LYS A 386 8.04 -16.50 -10.81
CA LYS A 386 8.45 -17.89 -10.59
C LYS A 386 8.79 -18.59 -11.91
N TYR A 387 7.95 -18.44 -12.94
CA TYR A 387 8.22 -19.02 -14.27
C TYR A 387 9.55 -18.54 -14.89
N LEU A 388 9.87 -17.25 -14.76
CA LEU A 388 11.13 -16.74 -15.31
C LEU A 388 12.34 -17.23 -14.51
N GLN A 389 12.18 -17.38 -13.20
CA GLN A 389 13.20 -17.98 -12.33
C GLN A 389 13.47 -19.46 -12.65
N GLU A 390 12.43 -20.21 -12.99
CA GLU A 390 12.52 -21.65 -13.31
C GLU A 390 13.20 -21.92 -14.64
N LYS A 391 13.26 -20.93 -15.58
CA LYS A 391 14.01 -21.07 -16.84
C LYS A 391 15.52 -21.18 -16.65
N GLY A 392 16.05 -20.64 -15.55
CA GLY A 392 17.44 -20.84 -15.16
C GLY A 392 17.54 -21.55 -13.82
N LYS A 393 17.91 -22.84 -13.80
CA LYS A 393 17.96 -23.66 -12.57
C LYS A 393 18.74 -23.04 -11.40
N SER A 394 19.59 -22.02 -11.65
CA SER A 394 20.43 -21.32 -10.66
C SER A 394 20.64 -19.83 -10.98
N SER A 395 19.76 -19.21 -11.76
CA SER A 395 19.90 -17.80 -12.14
C SER A 395 19.66 -16.85 -10.97
N ASP A 396 20.49 -15.82 -10.88
CA ASP A 396 20.33 -14.72 -9.95
C ASP A 396 19.14 -13.84 -10.34
N CYS A 397 18.44 -13.28 -9.35
CA CYS A 397 17.28 -12.44 -9.58
C CYS A 397 17.50 -11.05 -8.99
N LEU A 398 17.27 -10.03 -9.82
CA LEU A 398 17.34 -8.63 -9.45
C LEU A 398 16.01 -7.94 -9.74
N TYR A 399 15.40 -7.38 -8.73
CA TYR A 399 14.14 -6.65 -8.84
C TYR A 399 14.40 -5.16 -8.69
N LEU A 400 13.77 -4.35 -9.54
CA LEU A 400 13.83 -2.89 -9.43
C LEU A 400 12.44 -2.37 -9.03
N SER A 401 12.41 -1.40 -8.12
CA SER A 401 11.16 -0.73 -7.73
C SER A 401 11.37 0.78 -7.68
N ALA A 402 10.51 1.52 -8.40
CA ALA A 402 10.45 2.98 -8.33
C ALA A 402 9.45 3.47 -7.26
N THR A 403 8.75 2.57 -6.58
CA THR A 403 8.00 2.94 -5.37
C THR A 403 8.98 3.00 -4.21
N PRO A 404 9.22 4.16 -3.63
CA PRO A 404 10.12 4.30 -2.49
C PRO A 404 9.45 3.79 -1.22
N ILE A 405 9.39 2.46 -1.09
CA ILE A 405 8.88 1.79 0.11
C ILE A 405 9.93 1.94 1.22
N PRO A 406 9.57 2.39 2.43
CA PRO A 406 10.52 2.43 3.54
C PRO A 406 11.23 1.09 3.72
N ARG A 407 12.57 1.13 3.91
CA ARG A 407 13.41 -0.09 3.97
C ARG A 407 12.88 -1.13 4.97
N THR A 408 12.40 -0.70 6.12
CA THR A 408 11.83 -1.58 7.15
C THR A 408 10.60 -2.32 6.65
N LEU A 409 9.74 -1.64 5.89
CA LEU A 409 8.55 -2.24 5.29
C LEU A 409 8.92 -3.17 4.13
N ALA A 410 9.86 -2.76 3.29
CA ALA A 410 10.35 -3.59 2.20
C ALA A 410 10.94 -4.91 2.71
N LEU A 411 11.76 -4.86 3.77
CA LEU A 411 12.31 -6.04 4.45
C LEU A 411 11.24 -6.91 5.13
N THR A 412 10.04 -6.39 5.29
CA THR A 412 8.92 -7.11 5.90
C THR A 412 8.01 -7.72 4.83
N ILE A 413 7.60 -6.93 3.83
CA ILE A 413 6.71 -7.38 2.75
C ILE A 413 7.45 -8.34 1.81
N TYR A 414 8.73 -8.06 1.58
CA TYR A 414 9.61 -8.83 0.69
C TYR A 414 10.71 -9.52 1.51
N GLY A 415 10.36 -10.11 2.64
CA GLY A 415 11.32 -10.69 3.60
C GLY A 415 12.16 -11.83 3.03
N ASP A 416 11.77 -12.38 1.88
CA ASP A 416 12.52 -13.32 1.07
C ASP A 416 13.60 -12.65 0.20
N LEU A 417 13.57 -11.31 0.05
CA LEU A 417 14.52 -10.54 -0.74
C LEU A 417 15.56 -9.83 0.13
N ASP A 418 16.78 -9.73 -0.37
CA ASP A 418 17.75 -8.79 0.12
C ASP A 418 17.47 -7.40 -0.47
N VAL A 419 17.68 -6.34 0.31
CA VAL A 419 17.24 -4.98 -0.08
C VAL A 419 18.41 -4.01 -0.10
N SER A 420 18.66 -3.40 -1.27
CA SER A 420 19.54 -2.23 -1.44
C SER A 420 18.71 -0.99 -1.71
N CYS A 421 18.94 0.10 -0.97
CA CYS A 421 18.19 1.36 -1.10
C CYS A 421 19.07 2.44 -1.70
N ILE A 422 18.59 3.11 -2.77
CA ILE A 422 19.22 4.27 -3.39
C ILE A 422 18.41 5.49 -2.99
N LYS A 423 18.88 6.24 -2.00
CA LYS A 423 18.25 7.47 -1.49
C LYS A 423 18.79 8.71 -2.17
N GLU A 424 20.09 8.70 -2.48
CA GLU A 424 20.76 9.82 -3.12
C GLU A 424 20.25 9.99 -4.56
N LYS A 425 19.99 11.25 -4.94
CA LYS A 425 19.67 11.61 -6.32
C LYS A 425 20.95 11.98 -7.07
N PRO A 426 21.10 11.59 -8.36
CA PRO A 426 22.20 12.05 -9.18
C PRO A 426 22.28 13.58 -9.23
N ALA A 427 23.51 14.11 -9.33
CA ALA A 427 23.76 15.55 -9.43
C ALA A 427 23.10 16.16 -10.68
N GLY A 428 22.67 17.43 -10.60
CA GLY A 428 22.11 18.20 -11.73
C GLY A 428 20.57 18.20 -11.82
N ARG A 429 19.85 17.45 -10.97
CA ARG A 429 18.41 17.46 -10.98
C ARG A 429 17.84 18.54 -10.07
N LYS A 430 17.08 19.50 -10.63
CA LYS A 430 16.39 20.53 -9.85
C LYS A 430 15.16 19.95 -9.13
N GLU A 431 14.83 20.54 -7.99
CA GLU A 431 13.61 20.20 -7.26
C GLU A 431 12.37 20.69 -7.99
N ILE A 432 11.32 19.87 -7.99
CA ILE A 432 10.05 20.20 -8.62
C ILE A 432 9.21 21.02 -7.64
N LYS A 433 8.87 22.25 -8.01
CA LYS A 433 8.00 23.12 -7.23
C LYS A 433 6.56 22.60 -7.27
N THR A 434 6.09 22.03 -6.18
CA THR A 434 4.72 21.48 -6.10
C THR A 434 3.79 22.47 -5.41
N LYS A 435 2.57 22.67 -5.92
CA LYS A 435 1.56 23.55 -5.33
C LYS A 435 0.18 22.88 -5.35
N VAL A 436 -0.49 22.85 -4.20
CA VAL A 436 -1.89 22.40 -4.07
C VAL A 436 -2.80 23.59 -4.34
N VAL A 437 -3.72 23.44 -5.29
CA VAL A 437 -4.57 24.54 -5.76
C VAL A 437 -6.04 24.12 -5.70
N PRO A 438 -6.89 24.85 -4.99
CA PRO A 438 -8.33 24.62 -5.03
C PRO A 438 -8.89 24.82 -6.45
N LEU A 439 -9.91 24.04 -6.84
CA LEU A 439 -10.51 24.14 -8.17
C LEU A 439 -11.01 25.55 -8.53
N LYS A 440 -11.43 26.33 -7.55
CA LYS A 440 -11.86 27.75 -7.76
C LYS A 440 -10.72 28.63 -8.32
N ASP A 441 -9.47 28.29 -8.05
CA ASP A 441 -8.29 29.07 -8.44
C ASP A 441 -7.61 28.51 -9.70
N LEU A 442 -8.30 27.61 -10.44
CA LEU A 442 -7.80 26.98 -11.68
C LEU A 442 -7.31 28.00 -12.72
N LYS A 443 -7.89 29.18 -12.78
CA LYS A 443 -7.49 30.24 -13.71
C LYS A 443 -6.01 30.63 -13.58
N GLU A 444 -5.46 30.60 -12.36
CA GLU A 444 -4.02 30.87 -12.16
C GLU A 444 -3.14 29.79 -12.77
N VAL A 445 -3.57 28.54 -12.64
CA VAL A 445 -2.83 27.40 -13.22
C VAL A 445 -2.86 27.47 -14.75
N LEU A 446 -4.01 27.78 -15.35
CA LEU A 446 -4.12 27.97 -16.82
C LEU A 446 -3.21 29.09 -17.33
N LYS A 447 -3.06 30.20 -16.59
CA LYS A 447 -2.10 31.28 -16.93
C LYS A 447 -0.66 30.78 -16.90
N LYS A 448 -0.29 29.94 -15.92
CA LYS A 448 1.05 29.33 -15.83
C LYS A 448 1.28 28.34 -16.97
N MET A 449 0.28 27.48 -17.28
CA MET A 449 0.33 26.60 -18.44
C MET A 449 0.59 27.39 -19.74
N TYR A 450 -0.15 28.50 -19.93
CA TYR A 450 0.04 29.35 -21.12
C TYR A 450 1.45 29.93 -21.18
N ALA A 451 2.04 30.32 -20.07
CA ALA A 451 3.40 30.84 -20.03
C ALA A 451 4.43 29.76 -20.44
N GLU A 452 4.30 28.53 -19.93
CA GLU A 452 5.17 27.41 -20.31
C GLU A 452 5.05 27.08 -21.79
N LEU A 453 3.82 26.99 -22.30
CA LEU A 453 3.55 26.70 -23.69
C LEU A 453 4.08 27.80 -24.66
N LYS A 454 3.99 29.07 -24.22
CA LYS A 454 4.55 30.21 -24.99
C LYS A 454 6.08 30.14 -25.05
N ASN A 455 6.73 29.62 -24.03
CA ASN A 455 8.18 29.40 -24.02
C ASN A 455 8.62 28.16 -24.82
N GLY A 456 7.69 27.46 -25.46
CA GLY A 456 7.95 26.24 -26.24
C GLY A 456 8.08 24.98 -25.40
N HIS A 457 7.74 25.04 -24.11
CA HIS A 457 7.73 23.87 -23.23
C HIS A 457 6.44 23.06 -23.37
N GLN A 458 6.47 21.82 -22.88
CA GLN A 458 5.35 20.90 -22.95
C GLN A 458 4.75 20.66 -21.56
N VAL A 459 3.46 20.29 -21.54
CA VAL A 459 2.69 20.12 -20.29
C VAL A 459 2.04 18.74 -20.25
N PHE A 460 2.22 18.04 -19.14
CA PHE A 460 1.43 16.86 -18.80
C PHE A 460 0.17 17.27 -18.02
N VAL A 461 -0.96 16.70 -18.37
CA VAL A 461 -2.22 16.86 -17.65
C VAL A 461 -2.73 15.47 -17.29
N VAL A 462 -2.98 15.21 -16.01
CA VAL A 462 -3.47 13.91 -15.52
C VAL A 462 -4.84 14.07 -14.90
N SER A 463 -5.76 13.19 -15.26
CA SER A 463 -7.09 13.11 -14.65
C SER A 463 -7.32 11.69 -14.09
N PRO A 464 -7.88 11.54 -12.86
CA PRO A 464 -8.18 10.23 -12.32
C PRO A 464 -9.33 9.57 -13.07
N LEU A 465 -9.35 8.25 -12.98
CA LEU A 465 -10.48 7.41 -13.34
C LEU A 465 -11.71 7.81 -12.51
N ILE A 466 -12.87 8.04 -13.14
CA ILE A 466 -14.12 8.25 -12.41
C ILE A 466 -14.65 6.85 -12.05
N ASN A 467 -14.67 6.52 -10.76
CA ASN A 467 -15.27 5.29 -10.24
C ASN A 467 -16.81 5.35 -10.34
N ASN A 468 -17.34 5.18 -11.52
CA ASN A 468 -18.68 4.64 -11.73
C ASN A 468 -18.49 3.33 -12.48
N ASP A 469 -19.29 2.32 -12.21
CA ASP A 469 -19.17 0.93 -12.71
C ASP A 469 -19.14 0.80 -14.26
N ASP A 470 -19.13 1.92 -14.99
CA ASP A 470 -19.01 2.02 -16.45
C ASP A 470 -17.63 2.53 -16.86
N GLU A 471 -16.78 1.62 -17.34
CA GLU A 471 -15.47 1.91 -17.93
C GLU A 471 -15.49 2.94 -19.08
N ASN A 472 -16.66 3.26 -19.64
CA ASN A 472 -16.83 4.24 -20.71
C ASN A 472 -16.83 5.70 -20.20
N ASP A 473 -17.14 5.95 -18.93
CA ASP A 473 -17.17 7.31 -18.37
C ASP A 473 -15.76 7.87 -18.11
N GLU A 474 -14.75 7.00 -17.99
CA GLU A 474 -13.35 7.39 -17.85
C GLU A 474 -12.80 8.06 -19.11
N ILE A 475 -13.10 7.49 -20.27
CA ILE A 475 -12.65 8.00 -21.55
C ILE A 475 -13.34 9.34 -21.82
N LYS A 476 -14.63 9.45 -21.49
CA LYS A 476 -15.36 10.71 -21.63
C LYS A 476 -14.75 11.84 -20.81
N SER A 477 -14.23 11.57 -19.61
CA SER A 477 -13.67 12.61 -18.75
C SER A 477 -12.39 13.25 -19.32
N VAL A 478 -11.49 12.47 -19.93
CA VAL A 478 -10.26 13.01 -20.53
C VAL A 478 -10.53 13.75 -21.83
N TYR A 479 -11.51 13.32 -22.63
CA TYR A 479 -11.94 14.04 -23.83
C TYR A 479 -12.68 15.34 -23.50
N VAL A 480 -13.56 15.34 -22.48
CA VAL A 480 -14.19 16.58 -21.97
C VAL A 480 -13.13 17.57 -21.48
N LEU A 481 -12.07 17.07 -20.85
CA LEU A 481 -10.95 17.92 -20.43
C LEU A 481 -10.16 18.46 -21.63
N GLN A 482 -9.98 17.65 -22.68
CA GLN A 482 -9.37 18.08 -23.94
C GLN A 482 -10.17 19.23 -24.58
N ASP A 483 -11.50 19.11 -24.68
CA ASP A 483 -12.37 20.14 -25.23
C ASP A 483 -12.29 21.43 -24.42
N LYS A 484 -12.33 21.34 -23.09
CA LYS A 484 -12.19 22.50 -22.21
C LYS A 484 -10.85 23.21 -22.39
N LEU A 485 -9.75 22.47 -22.50
CA LEU A 485 -8.43 23.06 -22.70
C LEU A 485 -8.28 23.63 -24.14
N ASN A 486 -8.86 22.99 -25.14
CA ASN A 486 -8.91 23.56 -26.51
C ASN A 486 -9.63 24.91 -26.52
N ILE A 487 -10.76 25.03 -25.83
CA ILE A 487 -11.48 26.30 -25.70
C ILE A 487 -10.62 27.32 -24.92
N ALA A 488 -10.02 26.90 -23.79
CA ALA A 488 -9.22 27.80 -22.94
C ALA A 488 -8.00 28.38 -23.65
N PHE A 489 -7.40 27.63 -24.59
CA PHE A 489 -6.23 28.05 -25.38
C PHE A 489 -6.56 28.45 -26.80
N ASN A 490 -7.84 28.61 -27.17
CA ASN A 490 -8.32 29.01 -28.49
C ASN A 490 -7.73 28.16 -29.63
N GLY A 491 -7.54 26.87 -29.42
CA GLY A 491 -7.00 25.94 -30.42
C GLY A 491 -5.55 26.22 -30.90
N LYS A 492 -4.78 27.02 -30.15
CA LYS A 492 -3.41 27.39 -30.52
C LYS A 492 -2.37 26.29 -30.34
N TYR A 493 -2.65 25.29 -29.52
CA TYR A 493 -1.72 24.24 -29.13
C TYR A 493 -2.26 22.87 -29.46
N ASN A 494 -1.39 21.96 -29.87
CA ASN A 494 -1.75 20.58 -30.16
C ASN A 494 -1.95 19.82 -28.85
N ILE A 495 -3.17 19.36 -28.61
CA ILE A 495 -3.57 18.62 -27.42
C ILE A 495 -3.98 17.20 -27.79
N SER A 496 -3.32 16.21 -27.22
CA SER A 496 -3.66 14.80 -27.46
C SER A 496 -4.00 14.08 -26.16
N VAL A 497 -4.79 12.99 -26.29
CA VAL A 497 -5.23 12.16 -25.17
C VAL A 497 -4.55 10.80 -25.23
N LEU A 498 -4.06 10.31 -24.08
CA LEU A 498 -3.44 9.01 -23.91
C LEU A 498 -4.15 8.23 -22.80
N HIS A 499 -4.74 7.07 -23.13
CA HIS A 499 -5.41 6.23 -22.13
C HIS A 499 -5.20 4.72 -22.38
N GLY A 500 -5.52 3.89 -21.39
CA GLY A 500 -5.23 2.45 -21.39
C GLY A 500 -5.84 1.67 -22.56
N LYS A 501 -7.03 2.07 -23.06
CA LYS A 501 -7.77 1.36 -24.11
C LYS A 501 -7.29 1.66 -25.55
N LEU A 502 -6.39 2.62 -25.75
CA LEU A 502 -5.82 2.84 -27.08
C LEU A 502 -4.98 1.64 -27.53
N PRO A 503 -4.97 1.30 -28.82
CA PRO A 503 -4.06 0.31 -29.39
C PRO A 503 -2.58 0.67 -29.10
N SER A 504 -1.72 -0.33 -28.96
CA SER A 504 -0.30 -0.12 -28.64
C SER A 504 0.41 0.77 -29.66
N ASN A 505 0.08 0.62 -30.94
CA ASN A 505 0.67 1.42 -32.03
C ASN A 505 0.29 2.91 -31.92
N GLU A 506 -0.97 3.20 -31.58
CA GLU A 506 -1.44 4.58 -31.39
C GLU A 506 -0.80 5.22 -30.14
N LYS A 507 -0.71 4.46 -29.04
CA LYS A 507 0.01 4.93 -27.85
C LYS A 507 1.44 5.32 -28.18
N GLN A 508 2.13 4.48 -28.96
CA GLN A 508 3.50 4.72 -29.35
C GLN A 508 3.64 5.93 -30.27
N ALA A 509 2.71 6.11 -31.22
CA ALA A 509 2.68 7.28 -32.11
C ALA A 509 2.49 8.58 -31.31
N ILE A 510 1.47 8.63 -30.44
CA ILE A 510 1.19 9.80 -29.57
C ILE A 510 2.41 10.13 -28.69
N MET A 511 3.05 9.12 -28.13
CA MET A 511 4.22 9.33 -27.28
C MET A 511 5.43 9.83 -28.07
N ASN A 512 5.65 9.33 -29.28
CA ASN A 512 6.71 9.83 -30.17
C ASN A 512 6.44 11.27 -30.59
N ASP A 513 5.21 11.61 -30.96
CA ASP A 513 4.83 12.96 -31.32
C ASP A 513 4.98 13.93 -30.13
N PHE A 514 4.65 13.49 -28.93
CA PHE A 514 4.87 14.29 -27.73
C PHE A 514 6.37 14.45 -27.44
N LYS A 515 7.17 13.39 -27.56
CA LYS A 515 8.62 13.46 -27.39
C LYS A 515 9.31 14.38 -28.40
N ASN A 516 8.80 14.41 -29.62
CA ASN A 516 9.33 15.25 -30.73
C ASN A 516 8.78 16.70 -30.70
N GLY A 517 7.96 17.06 -29.71
CA GLY A 517 7.41 18.42 -29.58
C GLY A 517 6.23 18.73 -30.48
N VAL A 518 5.72 17.78 -31.25
CA VAL A 518 4.55 17.95 -32.14
C VAL A 518 3.29 18.18 -31.31
N ILE A 519 3.16 17.47 -30.17
CA ILE A 519 2.09 17.63 -29.20
C ILE A 519 2.62 18.53 -28.06
N ASN A 520 1.86 19.58 -27.72
CA ASN A 520 2.23 20.55 -26.69
C ASN A 520 1.66 20.17 -25.32
N ILE A 521 0.44 19.63 -25.29
CA ILE A 521 -0.24 19.18 -24.06
C ILE A 521 -0.64 17.72 -24.23
N LEU A 522 -0.19 16.88 -23.32
CA LEU A 522 -0.60 15.48 -23.26
C LEU A 522 -1.52 15.26 -22.06
N ILE A 523 -2.79 14.96 -22.34
CA ILE A 523 -3.79 14.59 -21.33
C ILE A 523 -3.77 13.08 -21.17
N SER A 524 -3.67 12.58 -19.95
CA SER A 524 -3.66 11.15 -19.71
C SER A 524 -4.38 10.75 -18.42
N THR A 525 -4.73 9.47 -18.38
CA THR A 525 -5.05 8.77 -17.14
C THR A 525 -3.75 8.34 -16.44
N THR A 526 -3.80 7.46 -15.44
CA THR A 526 -2.63 6.91 -14.74
C THR A 526 -1.63 6.16 -15.64
N VAL A 527 -1.95 5.94 -16.91
CA VAL A 527 -1.07 5.24 -17.90
C VAL A 527 0.30 5.92 -18.06
N ILE A 528 0.40 7.23 -17.79
CA ILE A 528 1.70 7.95 -17.79
C ILE A 528 2.65 7.52 -16.66
N GLU A 529 2.18 6.82 -15.62
CA GLU A 529 3.08 6.24 -14.61
C GLU A 529 4.18 5.38 -15.24
N VAL A 530 3.95 4.90 -16.47
CA VAL A 530 4.82 3.97 -17.16
C VAL A 530 5.82 4.69 -18.05
N GLY A 531 6.96 5.07 -17.48
CA GLY A 531 8.28 5.07 -18.07
C GLY A 531 8.63 6.02 -19.21
N VAL A 532 7.78 6.94 -19.64
CA VAL A 532 8.15 7.81 -20.79
C VAL A 532 8.92 9.03 -20.32
N ASP A 533 10.07 9.25 -20.95
CA ASP A 533 10.99 10.35 -20.67
C ASP A 533 10.85 11.43 -21.73
N VAL A 534 10.41 12.63 -21.32
CA VAL A 534 10.28 13.80 -22.21
C VAL A 534 11.00 14.98 -21.56
N GLU A 535 12.17 15.33 -22.11
CA GLU A 535 13.05 16.35 -21.54
C GLU A 535 12.41 17.74 -21.55
N ASN A 536 11.59 18.07 -22.56
CA ASN A 536 10.96 19.38 -22.72
C ASN A 536 9.67 19.57 -21.90
N ALA A 537 9.21 18.56 -21.17
CA ALA A 537 8.03 18.68 -20.31
C ALA A 537 8.40 19.26 -18.93
N THR A 538 8.04 20.54 -18.71
CA THR A 538 8.40 21.30 -17.50
C THR A 538 7.25 21.42 -16.49
N MET A 539 6.02 21.13 -16.91
CA MET A 539 4.85 21.28 -16.04
C MET A 539 3.98 20.03 -16.00
N MET A 540 3.57 19.67 -14.80
CA MET A 540 2.58 18.62 -14.53
C MET A 540 1.35 19.24 -13.87
N VAL A 541 0.15 18.93 -14.37
CA VAL A 541 -1.12 19.34 -13.76
C VAL A 541 -1.95 18.10 -13.47
N ILE A 542 -2.31 17.87 -12.20
CA ILE A 542 -3.09 16.70 -11.78
C ILE A 542 -4.45 17.18 -11.27
N PHE A 543 -5.51 16.82 -11.99
CA PHE A 543 -6.89 17.11 -11.60
C PHE A 543 -7.41 16.10 -10.59
N ASN A 544 -8.29 16.55 -9.69
CA ASN A 544 -8.87 15.74 -8.60
C ASN A 544 -7.79 14.95 -7.85
N ALA A 545 -6.71 15.65 -7.49
CA ALA A 545 -5.52 15.05 -6.89
C ALA A 545 -5.82 14.28 -5.59
N GLU A 546 -6.91 14.65 -4.89
CA GLU A 546 -7.39 13.95 -3.69
C GLU A 546 -7.78 12.48 -3.91
N ARG A 547 -8.00 12.07 -5.16
CA ARG A 547 -8.34 10.68 -5.52
C ARG A 547 -7.13 9.77 -5.70
N PHE A 548 -5.93 10.34 -5.80
CA PHE A 548 -4.70 9.56 -5.97
C PHE A 548 -4.02 9.30 -4.63
N GLY A 549 -3.30 8.17 -4.52
CA GLY A 549 -2.33 7.96 -3.45
C GLY A 549 -1.16 8.94 -3.56
N LEU A 550 -0.55 9.35 -2.44
CA LEU A 550 0.58 10.27 -2.45
C LEU A 550 1.77 9.68 -3.23
N ALA A 551 2.01 8.38 -3.11
CA ALA A 551 3.05 7.67 -3.84
C ALA A 551 2.82 7.74 -5.37
N THR A 552 1.57 7.58 -5.84
CA THR A 552 1.20 7.71 -7.26
C THR A 552 1.44 9.12 -7.76
N ILE A 553 1.00 10.15 -7.01
CA ILE A 553 1.25 11.55 -7.38
C ILE A 553 2.76 11.82 -7.44
N HIS A 554 3.53 11.29 -6.50
CA HIS A 554 4.98 11.43 -6.49
C HIS A 554 5.63 10.80 -7.74
N GLN A 555 5.18 9.62 -8.16
CA GLN A 555 5.65 8.97 -9.40
C GLN A 555 5.30 9.79 -10.65
N LEU A 556 4.07 10.34 -10.72
CA LEU A 556 3.64 11.23 -11.79
C LEU A 556 4.49 12.50 -11.81
N ARG A 557 4.67 13.15 -10.65
CA ARG A 557 5.53 14.32 -10.49
C ARG A 557 6.93 14.08 -11.02
N GLY A 558 7.48 12.90 -10.79
CA GLY A 558 8.80 12.49 -11.26
C GLY A 558 8.95 12.36 -12.79
N ARG A 559 7.85 12.53 -13.57
CA ARG A 559 7.88 12.52 -15.03
C ARG A 559 8.32 13.86 -15.65
N VAL A 560 8.34 14.93 -14.86
CA VAL A 560 8.93 16.23 -15.23
C VAL A 560 10.23 16.43 -14.47
N GLY A 561 11.04 17.42 -14.86
CA GLY A 561 12.29 17.74 -14.16
C GLY A 561 13.44 16.80 -14.49
N ARG A 562 13.59 16.44 -15.77
CA ARG A 562 14.70 15.59 -16.24
C ARG A 562 15.77 16.36 -17.01
N ASN A 563 15.67 17.65 -16.98
CA ASN A 563 16.60 18.63 -17.54
C ASN A 563 16.96 19.68 -16.47
N ASP A 564 17.78 20.65 -16.85
CA ASP A 564 18.19 21.77 -15.97
C ASP A 564 17.14 22.90 -15.90
N LEU A 565 15.94 22.71 -16.48
CA LEU A 565 14.85 23.69 -16.45
C LEU A 565 14.12 23.65 -15.09
N GLU A 566 13.53 24.80 -14.72
CA GLU A 566 12.63 24.84 -13.57
C GLU A 566 11.32 24.11 -13.90
N CYS A 567 10.94 23.18 -13.03
CA CYS A 567 9.75 22.38 -13.24
C CYS A 567 8.74 22.58 -12.11
N SER A 568 7.46 22.48 -12.47
CA SER A 568 6.35 22.68 -11.55
C SER A 568 5.31 21.56 -11.64
N CYS A 569 4.67 21.28 -10.48
CA CYS A 569 3.57 20.35 -10.39
C CYS A 569 2.38 21.02 -9.66
N TYR A 570 1.22 21.06 -10.29
CA TYR A 570 0.01 21.66 -9.74
C TYR A 570 -1.01 20.56 -9.44
N LEU A 571 -1.42 20.48 -8.18
CA LEU A 571 -2.39 19.51 -7.68
C LEU A 571 -3.74 20.19 -7.52
N ILE A 572 -4.66 19.96 -8.44
CA ILE A 572 -6.00 20.56 -8.42
C ILE A 572 -6.91 19.66 -7.59
N CYS A 573 -7.52 20.20 -6.53
CA CYS A 573 -8.37 19.46 -5.61
C CYS A 573 -9.61 20.23 -5.17
N ASN A 574 -10.64 19.48 -4.74
CA ASN A 574 -11.87 20.01 -4.14
C ASN A 574 -11.88 19.87 -2.61
N SER A 575 -11.18 18.86 -2.09
CA SER A 575 -11.15 18.48 -0.67
C SER A 575 -9.80 17.86 -0.32
N ASP A 576 -9.59 17.52 0.94
CA ASP A 576 -8.42 16.78 1.44
C ASP A 576 -7.07 17.48 1.25
N ILE A 577 -7.07 18.79 1.38
CA ILE A 577 -5.89 19.64 1.16
C ILE A 577 -4.74 19.26 2.12
N LEU A 578 -5.04 18.87 3.36
CA LEU A 578 -4.02 18.55 4.37
C LEU A 578 -3.13 17.38 3.96
N ARG A 579 -3.72 16.31 3.38
CA ARG A 579 -2.96 15.16 2.91
C ARG A 579 -2.01 15.53 1.77
N LEU A 580 -2.48 16.35 0.83
CA LEU A 580 -1.69 16.75 -0.34
C LEU A 580 -0.56 17.72 0.00
N LYS A 581 -0.63 18.45 1.13
CA LYS A 581 0.46 19.36 1.57
C LYS A 581 1.79 18.65 1.79
N VAL A 582 1.80 17.38 2.12
CA VAL A 582 3.03 16.57 2.23
C VAL A 582 3.86 16.63 0.94
N LEU A 583 3.20 16.74 -0.22
CA LEU A 583 3.86 16.84 -1.52
C LEU A 583 4.41 18.24 -1.81
N GLU A 584 3.89 19.28 -1.15
CA GLU A 584 4.46 20.64 -1.18
C GLU A 584 5.70 20.74 -0.30
N GLU A 585 5.68 20.03 0.86
CA GLU A 585 6.73 20.09 1.88
C GLU A 585 7.98 19.30 1.48
N SER A 586 7.85 18.25 0.67
CA SER A 586 8.96 17.34 0.37
C SER A 586 8.99 16.84 -1.07
N ASN A 587 10.23 16.70 -1.57
CA ASN A 587 10.56 16.00 -2.81
C ASN A 587 11.19 14.61 -2.55
N ASP A 588 11.26 14.17 -1.29
CA ASP A 588 11.77 12.85 -0.92
C ASP A 588 10.65 11.81 -1.01
N GLY A 589 10.78 10.88 -1.96
CA GLY A 589 9.79 9.82 -2.16
C GLY A 589 9.66 8.87 -0.97
N PHE A 590 10.74 8.61 -0.22
CA PHE A 590 10.68 7.77 0.98
C PHE A 590 9.87 8.43 2.09
N TYR A 591 10.09 9.73 2.33
CA TYR A 591 9.31 10.51 3.28
C TYR A 591 7.82 10.57 2.89
N ILE A 592 7.53 10.85 1.61
CA ILE A 592 6.15 10.92 1.10
C ILE A 592 5.45 9.58 1.26
N SER A 593 6.14 8.49 0.93
CA SER A 593 5.57 7.14 1.10
C SER A 593 5.33 6.80 2.56
N GLU A 594 6.23 7.18 3.46
CA GLU A 594 6.02 6.99 4.89
C GLU A 594 4.80 7.76 5.39
N LYS A 595 4.62 9.01 4.95
CA LYS A 595 3.43 9.83 5.28
C LYS A 595 2.14 9.30 4.65
N ASP A 596 2.16 8.84 3.40
CA ASP A 596 1.00 8.21 2.76
C ASP A 596 0.52 7.00 3.56
N LEU A 597 1.46 6.22 4.05
CA LEU A 597 1.22 5.04 4.86
C LEU A 597 0.69 5.37 6.26
N GLU A 598 1.22 6.42 6.91
CA GLU A 598 0.72 6.90 8.19
C GLU A 598 -0.74 7.40 8.11
N MET A 599 -1.11 8.03 6.99
CA MET A 599 -2.43 8.64 6.77
C MET A 599 -3.50 7.66 6.28
N ARG A 600 -3.12 6.53 5.68
CA ARG A 600 -4.07 5.50 5.26
C ARG A 600 -4.67 4.81 6.47
N ARG A 601 -5.99 4.66 6.49
CA ARG A 601 -6.69 3.87 7.49
C ARG A 601 -6.36 2.38 7.30
N GLU A 602 -6.37 1.62 8.40
CA GLU A 602 -5.96 0.20 8.47
C GLU A 602 -6.62 -0.74 7.44
N GLY A 603 -7.76 -0.36 6.83
CA GLY A 603 -8.46 -1.16 5.82
C GLY A 603 -8.05 -0.93 4.36
N ASP A 604 -7.33 0.16 4.06
CA ASP A 604 -7.02 0.53 2.66
C ASP A 604 -5.65 0.02 2.18
N PHE A 605 -4.84 -0.51 3.09
CA PHE A 605 -3.45 -0.87 2.80
C PHE A 605 -3.32 -2.13 1.94
N PHE A 606 -4.21 -3.07 2.18
CA PHE A 606 -4.33 -4.30 1.41
C PHE A 606 -5.69 -4.26 0.70
N GLY A 607 -5.76 -3.45 -0.34
CA GLY A 607 -6.94 -3.49 -1.21
C GLY A 607 -7.24 -4.94 -1.57
N THR A 608 -8.46 -5.36 -1.36
CA THR A 608 -9.01 -6.70 -1.61
C THR A 608 -8.78 -7.25 -3.02
N ARG A 609 -7.92 -6.61 -3.82
CA ARG A 609 -7.65 -6.92 -5.24
C ARG A 609 -6.17 -7.17 -5.59
N GLN A 610 -5.23 -7.08 -4.66
CA GLN A 610 -3.87 -7.58 -4.91
C GLN A 610 -3.72 -8.93 -4.21
N SER A 611 -3.90 -9.99 -5.01
CA SER A 611 -3.64 -11.37 -4.63
C SER A 611 -2.25 -11.52 -4.00
N GLY A 612 -2.17 -12.12 -2.83
CA GLY A 612 -0.94 -12.61 -2.21
C GLY A 612 -0.38 -11.80 -1.03
N VAL A 613 -1.05 -10.78 -0.51
CA VAL A 613 -0.59 -10.09 0.71
C VAL A 613 -1.47 -10.45 1.89
N MET A 614 -0.86 -11.03 2.93
CA MET A 614 -1.56 -11.37 4.17
C MET A 614 -2.13 -10.12 4.84
N THR A 615 -3.43 -10.12 5.13
CA THR A 615 -4.08 -9.07 5.92
C THR A 615 -3.86 -9.39 7.41
N PHE A 616 -3.26 -8.44 8.14
CA PHE A 616 -3.14 -8.53 9.59
C PHE A 616 -4.49 -8.29 10.26
N LYS A 617 -4.79 -9.06 11.30
CA LYS A 617 -6.04 -8.94 12.06
C LYS A 617 -5.95 -7.84 13.14
N ILE A 618 -4.76 -7.64 13.73
CA ILE A 618 -4.55 -6.70 14.84
C ILE A 618 -3.26 -5.89 14.70
N ALA A 619 -2.21 -6.46 14.09
CA ALA A 619 -0.94 -5.78 13.92
C ALA A 619 -1.02 -4.70 12.83
N ASN A 620 -0.27 -3.63 13.03
CA ASN A 620 -0.05 -2.60 12.04
C ASN A 620 1.45 -2.37 11.87
N ILE A 621 1.98 -2.70 10.70
CA ILE A 621 3.42 -2.69 10.42
C ILE A 621 4.07 -1.33 10.73
N TYR A 622 3.33 -0.23 10.62
CA TYR A 622 3.83 1.13 10.86
C TYR A 622 3.82 1.53 12.33
N ARG A 623 2.71 1.27 13.01
CA ARG A 623 2.58 1.56 14.45
C ARG A 623 3.45 0.62 15.27
N ASP A 624 3.54 -0.62 14.83
CA ASP A 624 4.18 -1.70 15.57
C ASP A 624 5.60 -1.99 15.04
N LYS A 625 6.30 -1.00 14.40
CA LYS A 625 7.66 -1.13 13.82
C LYS A 625 8.67 -1.76 14.78
N LYS A 626 8.67 -1.36 16.05
CA LYS A 626 9.59 -1.92 17.06
C LYS A 626 9.30 -3.40 17.32
N THR A 627 8.01 -3.74 17.49
CA THR A 627 7.57 -5.13 17.71
C THR A 627 7.92 -6.00 16.52
N LEU A 628 7.77 -5.48 15.29
CA LEU A 628 8.16 -6.18 14.08
C LEU A 628 9.65 -6.50 14.02
N LEU A 629 10.52 -5.56 14.41
CA LEU A 629 11.96 -5.82 14.48
C LEU A 629 12.31 -6.87 15.50
N TYR A 630 11.67 -6.87 16.68
CA TYR A 630 11.84 -7.92 17.68
C TYR A 630 11.38 -9.27 17.14
N ALA A 631 10.17 -9.34 16.60
CA ALA A 631 9.61 -10.55 15.99
C ALA A 631 10.50 -11.12 14.88
N LYS A 632 11.09 -10.25 14.03
CA LYS A 632 12.03 -10.65 12.99
C LYS A 632 13.29 -11.30 13.56
N ASN A 633 13.93 -10.64 14.53
CA ASN A 633 15.18 -11.16 15.13
C ASN A 633 14.93 -12.49 15.84
N ASP A 634 13.85 -12.55 16.63
CA ASP A 634 13.49 -13.77 17.33
C ASP A 634 13.12 -14.91 16.39
N ALA A 635 12.44 -14.62 15.27
CA ALA A 635 12.14 -15.62 14.24
C ALA A 635 13.41 -16.12 13.52
N LEU A 636 14.39 -15.24 13.27
CA LEU A 636 15.71 -15.64 12.76
C LEU A 636 16.42 -16.59 13.72
N ASP A 637 16.50 -16.24 15.00
CA ASP A 637 17.11 -17.07 16.04
C ASP A 637 16.38 -18.41 16.18
N PHE A 638 15.04 -18.38 16.13
CA PHE A 638 14.18 -19.56 16.22
C PHE A 638 14.41 -20.56 15.07
N ILE A 639 14.65 -20.04 13.85
CA ILE A 639 14.95 -20.84 12.66
C ILE A 639 16.40 -21.31 12.69
N SER A 640 17.38 -20.43 12.95
CA SER A 640 18.81 -20.72 12.93
C SER A 640 19.19 -21.82 13.91
N ASN A 641 18.58 -21.76 15.11
CA ASN A 641 18.82 -22.76 16.17
C ASN A 641 17.90 -24.00 16.06
N ASN A 642 17.11 -24.11 14.98
CA ASN A 642 16.15 -25.21 14.78
C ASN A 642 15.13 -25.40 15.92
N LEU A 643 14.85 -24.38 16.70
CA LEU A 643 13.95 -24.45 17.85
C LEU A 643 12.50 -24.77 17.47
N TYR A 644 12.09 -24.37 16.25
CA TYR A 644 10.76 -24.65 15.70
C TYR A 644 10.43 -26.15 15.62
N LYS A 645 11.44 -27.01 15.57
CA LYS A 645 11.24 -28.47 15.52
C LYS A 645 10.56 -29.05 16.76
N LYS A 646 10.54 -28.30 17.87
CA LYS A 646 9.86 -28.68 19.13
C LYS A 646 8.36 -28.36 19.11
N TYR A 647 7.86 -27.67 18.11
CA TYR A 647 6.49 -27.15 18.07
C TYR A 647 5.78 -27.59 16.77
N GLN A 648 4.74 -28.41 16.92
CA GLN A 648 4.00 -28.96 15.78
C GLN A 648 3.44 -27.87 14.85
N PHE A 649 2.89 -26.80 15.44
CA PHE A 649 2.37 -25.67 14.66
C PHE A 649 3.38 -25.07 13.67
N TYR A 650 4.63 -24.88 14.08
CA TYR A 650 5.68 -24.35 13.20
C TYR A 650 6.21 -25.38 12.20
N LEU A 651 6.19 -26.67 12.55
CA LEU A 651 6.50 -27.75 11.60
C LEU A 651 5.47 -27.79 10.46
N ASP A 652 4.18 -27.68 10.81
CA ASP A 652 3.09 -27.68 9.85
C ASP A 652 3.16 -26.46 8.93
N ILE A 653 3.46 -25.28 9.46
CA ILE A 653 3.71 -24.09 8.65
C ILE A 653 4.87 -24.33 7.66
N LYS A 654 6.00 -24.86 8.13
CA LYS A 654 7.18 -25.07 7.32
C LYS A 654 6.96 -26.10 6.21
N ASN A 655 6.20 -27.16 6.50
CA ASN A 655 5.88 -28.21 5.52
C ASN A 655 4.90 -27.73 4.44
N ASN A 656 4.01 -26.77 4.79
CA ASN A 656 3.00 -26.22 3.91
C ASN A 656 3.44 -24.89 3.23
N ILE A 657 4.68 -24.48 3.38
CA ILE A 657 5.22 -23.19 2.87
C ILE A 657 5.17 -23.07 1.33
N ASN A 658 5.05 -24.19 0.60
CA ASN A 658 4.91 -24.19 -0.86
C ASN A 658 3.54 -23.64 -1.33
N ILE A 659 2.65 -23.30 -0.42
CA ILE A 659 1.30 -22.76 -0.66
C ILE A 659 1.20 -21.33 -0.06
N ILE A 660 2.17 -20.47 -0.35
CA ILE A 660 1.97 -19.03 -0.15
C ILE A 660 1.42 -18.48 -1.46
N ASP A 661 0.10 -18.60 -1.60
CA ASP A 661 -0.68 -17.90 -2.62
C ASP A 661 -0.88 -16.43 -2.29
#